data_76fc2ceef888cdaba65c341274566f58
#
_entry.id   76fc2ceef888cdaba65c341274566f58
#
_cell.length_a   1.000
_cell.length_b   1.000
_cell.length_c   1.000
_cell.angle_alpha   90.00
_cell.angle_beta   90.00
_cell.angle_gamma   90.00
#
_symmetry.space_group_name_H-M   'P 1'
#
loop_
_entity.id
_entity.type
_entity.pdbx_description
1 polymer ?
#
loop_
_entity_poly.entity_id
_entity_poly.type
_entity_poly.pdbx_seq_one_letter_code
_entity_poly.pdbx_strand_id
1 'polypeptide(L)'
;MDQFVLKAPYTPSGDQPQAIEALAEGVKQGLKDQILLGVTGSGKTFTMASVIEKVQKPTLVIAHNKTLAAQLCSELKAFFPDSRVEYFVSYYDYYQPEAYIASSDTYIEKDASINDEIDRLRHSATAALRERKDVIIVASVSCIYSMGDPSEYEGQMISLRPGMTYSRTKLIRDLVDIQYERNDIDFDRGTFRVRGDTIEIIPAGENQKALRVELFGDEIERISVIEAVSGHALATLEHAALFPATHYATDPAHMEEHIGEIEQDLKKRIAEFENDGKLLEAQRIAQRTRYDIEMMREIGYCQGIENYSRYFDGRKPGDAPYTLLDYFTGDFLVMIDESHVTVPQIRAMYNGDRARKNTLVESGFRLPSAYDNRPLLFEEFEKRIGQTIFVSATPGPYERERAQQVVEQIIRPTGLLDPEVILRPATGQIDDLVGEIRKVTEKGERVLVTTLTKRMAESLTDYLKELDIKVRYLHSDIQTIERMELLRDLRLGEFDVLVGINLLREGLDLPEVALVAILDADKEGFLRSETSLVQTIGRAARNVDGRVILYGDQLTESMAKAMSETNRRRALQEEYNRVNGITPESVRNAIRSVLEITRRVEETAPAALNEEERAALMRQIEDEMISAAKELEFERAAKLRDRLLELRGEAPMKDDVQNRRHRRRERTRKSEH
;
A
#
# COMPACT_ATOMS: atom_id res chain seq x y z
N MET A 1 0.01 -11.17 26.99
CA MET A 1 -0.65 -12.12 26.08
C MET A 1 -1.04 -11.33 24.87
N ASP A 2 -0.62 -11.77 23.71
CA ASP A 2 -0.88 -11.06 22.44
C ASP A 2 -2.34 -11.30 22.04
N GLN A 3 -3.20 -10.37 22.37
CA GLN A 3 -4.64 -10.42 22.08
C GLN A 3 -5.10 -9.11 21.45
N PHE A 4 -5.98 -9.19 20.47
CA PHE A 4 -6.64 -8.00 19.92
C PHE A 4 -7.64 -7.45 20.93
N VAL A 5 -7.45 -6.18 21.29
CA VAL A 5 -8.36 -5.41 22.14
C VAL A 5 -8.81 -4.19 21.37
N LEU A 6 -10.08 -4.17 20.99
CA LEU A 6 -10.68 -3.08 20.22
C LEU A 6 -10.89 -1.86 21.11
N LYS A 7 -10.36 -0.71 20.71
CA LYS A 7 -10.59 0.58 21.34
C LYS A 7 -11.27 1.52 20.36
N ALA A 8 -12.57 1.71 20.52
CA ALA A 8 -13.35 2.61 19.67
C ALA A 8 -14.18 3.60 20.52
N PRO A 9 -14.36 4.84 20.06
CA PRO A 9 -15.17 5.84 20.77
C PRO A 9 -16.68 5.61 20.61
N TYR A 10 -17.11 4.60 19.87
CA TYR A 10 -18.50 4.28 19.56
C TYR A 10 -18.76 2.78 19.67
N THR A 11 -20.01 2.42 19.80
CA THR A 11 -20.51 1.04 19.87
C THR A 11 -21.15 0.63 18.55
N PRO A 12 -21.20 -0.68 18.23
CA PRO A 12 -21.90 -1.17 17.03
C PRO A 12 -23.37 -0.73 16.99
N SER A 13 -23.82 -0.26 15.83
CA SER A 13 -25.18 0.21 15.60
C SER A 13 -25.71 -0.20 14.22
N GLY A 14 -27.01 -0.04 13.97
CA GLY A 14 -27.64 -0.48 12.74
C GLY A 14 -27.53 -1.99 12.55
N ASP A 15 -27.06 -2.43 11.39
CA ASP A 15 -26.85 -3.84 11.07
C ASP A 15 -25.54 -4.40 11.63
N GLN A 16 -24.64 -3.54 12.14
CA GLN A 16 -23.30 -3.93 12.59
C GLN A 16 -23.32 -5.05 13.65
N PRO A 17 -24.15 -4.98 14.73
CA PRO A 17 -24.14 -6.04 15.74
C PRO A 17 -24.43 -7.42 15.17
N GLN A 18 -25.42 -7.52 14.28
CA GLN A 18 -25.82 -8.78 13.63
C GLN A 18 -24.75 -9.24 12.65
N ALA A 19 -24.17 -8.31 11.88
CA ALA A 19 -23.14 -8.62 10.90
C ALA A 19 -21.86 -9.12 11.59
N ILE A 20 -21.42 -8.48 12.67
CA ILE A 20 -20.27 -8.89 13.45
C ILE A 20 -20.47 -10.30 14.02
N GLU A 21 -21.64 -10.57 14.61
CA GLU A 21 -21.92 -11.87 15.20
C GLU A 21 -21.97 -12.97 14.14
N ALA A 22 -22.69 -12.74 13.04
CA ALA A 22 -22.84 -13.71 11.97
C ALA A 22 -21.48 -14.07 11.32
N LEU A 23 -20.65 -13.06 11.01
CA LEU A 23 -19.33 -13.28 10.41
C LEU A 23 -18.38 -13.99 11.38
N ALA A 24 -18.33 -13.55 12.64
CA ALA A 24 -17.46 -14.17 13.64
C ALA A 24 -17.85 -15.62 13.93
N GLU A 25 -19.16 -15.90 14.02
CA GLU A 25 -19.66 -17.27 14.19
C GLU A 25 -19.35 -18.12 12.95
N GLY A 26 -19.51 -17.58 11.75
CA GLY A 26 -19.13 -18.27 10.50
C GLY A 26 -17.66 -18.66 10.49
N VAL A 27 -16.74 -17.78 10.96
CA VAL A 27 -15.32 -18.10 11.11
C VAL A 27 -15.11 -19.21 12.14
N LYS A 28 -15.79 -19.19 13.29
CA LYS A 28 -15.69 -20.22 14.33
C LYS A 28 -16.22 -21.57 13.85
N GLN A 29 -17.26 -21.57 13.01
CA GLN A 29 -17.82 -22.79 12.40
C GLN A 29 -16.97 -23.34 11.26
N GLY A 30 -15.92 -22.64 10.85
CA GLY A 30 -15.02 -23.07 9.78
C GLY A 30 -15.51 -22.76 8.38
N LEU A 31 -16.47 -21.84 8.19
CA LEU A 31 -16.87 -21.38 6.87
C LEU A 31 -15.65 -20.80 6.14
N LYS A 32 -15.42 -21.29 4.92
CA LYS A 32 -14.25 -20.90 4.14
C LYS A 32 -14.41 -19.51 3.54
N ASP A 33 -15.54 -19.26 2.91
CA ASP A 33 -15.78 -18.04 2.14
C ASP A 33 -17.10 -17.38 2.60
N GLN A 34 -17.02 -16.13 3.03
CA GLN A 34 -18.15 -15.31 3.48
C GLN A 34 -18.14 -13.96 2.77
N ILE A 35 -19.31 -13.33 2.61
CA ILE A 35 -19.42 -11.97 2.06
C ILE A 35 -19.99 -11.05 3.14
N LEU A 36 -19.32 -9.91 3.36
CA LEU A 36 -19.90 -8.72 3.96
C LEU A 36 -20.36 -7.77 2.84
N LEU A 37 -21.66 -7.80 2.55
CA LEU A 37 -22.29 -6.87 1.61
C LEU A 37 -22.58 -5.56 2.36
N GLY A 38 -21.61 -4.66 2.37
CA GLY A 38 -21.70 -3.42 3.12
C GLY A 38 -21.74 -2.18 2.22
N VAL A 39 -22.81 -1.38 2.35
CA VAL A 39 -22.93 -0.14 1.58
C VAL A 39 -21.86 0.89 2.01
N THR A 40 -21.61 1.87 1.16
CA THR A 40 -20.70 2.98 1.48
C THR A 40 -21.24 3.76 2.68
N GLY A 41 -20.38 3.98 3.68
CA GLY A 41 -20.74 4.70 4.90
C GLY A 41 -21.45 3.88 5.99
N SER A 42 -21.60 2.54 5.81
CA SER A 42 -22.16 1.66 6.85
C SER A 42 -21.18 1.30 7.97
N GLY A 43 -19.90 1.70 7.86
CA GLY A 43 -18.88 1.39 8.86
C GLY A 43 -18.26 0.00 8.70
N LYS A 44 -18.03 -0.47 7.46
CA LYS A 44 -17.41 -1.77 7.15
C LYS A 44 -16.11 -2.01 7.91
N THR A 45 -15.20 -1.01 7.97
CA THR A 45 -13.90 -1.12 8.65
C THR A 45 -14.08 -1.43 10.13
N PHE A 46 -15.06 -0.80 10.79
CA PHE A 46 -15.36 -1.07 12.19
C PHE A 46 -15.92 -2.49 12.40
N THR A 47 -16.76 -2.97 11.48
CA THR A 47 -17.26 -4.35 11.49
C THR A 47 -16.11 -5.33 11.31
N MET A 48 -15.19 -5.08 10.37
CA MET A 48 -13.98 -5.89 10.19
C MET A 48 -13.15 -5.94 11.47
N ALA A 49 -12.87 -4.78 12.10
CA ALA A 49 -12.14 -4.70 13.35
C ALA A 49 -12.82 -5.49 14.48
N SER A 50 -14.13 -5.37 14.62
CA SER A 50 -14.91 -6.09 15.63
C SER A 50 -14.91 -7.61 15.41
N VAL A 51 -14.91 -8.05 14.15
CA VAL A 51 -14.77 -9.48 13.81
C VAL A 51 -13.37 -9.99 14.20
N ILE A 52 -12.31 -9.22 13.89
CA ILE A 52 -10.93 -9.57 14.25
C ILE A 52 -10.79 -9.74 15.77
N GLU A 53 -11.34 -8.80 16.55
CA GLU A 53 -11.35 -8.92 18.01
C GLU A 53 -12.07 -10.17 18.50
N LYS A 54 -13.24 -10.51 17.93
CA LYS A 54 -13.99 -11.71 18.34
C LYS A 54 -13.34 -13.03 17.95
N VAL A 55 -12.60 -13.04 16.86
CA VAL A 55 -12.01 -14.25 16.28
C VAL A 55 -10.60 -14.51 16.79
N GLN A 56 -9.86 -13.46 17.15
CA GLN A 56 -8.49 -13.54 17.69
C GLN A 56 -7.49 -14.27 16.78
N LYS A 57 -7.58 -14.09 15.45
CA LYS A 57 -6.65 -14.67 14.47
C LYS A 57 -5.77 -13.59 13.84
N PRO A 58 -4.48 -13.85 13.56
CA PRO A 58 -3.70 -13.00 12.67
C PRO A 58 -4.48 -12.75 11.40
N THR A 59 -4.48 -11.52 10.92
CA THR A 59 -5.37 -11.13 9.81
C THR A 59 -4.59 -10.44 8.70
N LEU A 60 -4.84 -10.87 7.46
CA LEU A 60 -4.40 -10.18 6.25
C LEU A 60 -5.58 -9.44 5.62
N VAL A 61 -5.48 -8.13 5.53
CA VAL A 61 -6.45 -7.27 4.82
C VAL A 61 -5.86 -6.87 3.48
N ILE A 62 -6.50 -7.25 2.37
CA ILE A 62 -6.02 -6.94 1.02
C ILE A 62 -6.89 -5.85 0.41
N ALA A 63 -6.25 -4.76 -0.05
CA ALA A 63 -6.87 -3.66 -0.77
C ALA A 63 -6.30 -3.54 -2.19
N HIS A 64 -7.09 -3.03 -3.14
CA HIS A 64 -6.69 -2.96 -4.55
C HIS A 64 -5.65 -1.88 -4.87
N ASN A 65 -5.43 -0.90 -3.99
CA ASN A 65 -4.42 0.16 -4.19
C ASN A 65 -3.77 0.60 -2.87
N LYS A 66 -2.62 1.31 -2.99
CA LYS A 66 -1.84 1.81 -1.85
C LYS A 66 -2.61 2.79 -0.96
N THR A 67 -3.41 3.68 -1.56
CA THR A 67 -4.13 4.73 -0.83
C THR A 67 -5.21 4.15 0.08
N LEU A 68 -6.01 3.20 -0.45
CA LEU A 68 -7.02 2.52 0.35
C LEU A 68 -6.37 1.66 1.45
N ALA A 69 -5.28 0.97 1.12
CA ALA A 69 -4.52 0.21 2.12
C ALA A 69 -3.98 1.12 3.24
N ALA A 70 -3.46 2.32 2.91
CA ALA A 70 -3.00 3.29 3.91
C ALA A 70 -4.14 3.80 4.80
N GLN A 71 -5.30 4.11 4.21
CA GLN A 71 -6.49 4.51 4.96
C GLN A 71 -6.94 3.41 5.93
N LEU A 72 -7.11 2.17 5.44
CA LEU A 72 -7.50 1.03 6.27
C LEU A 72 -6.48 0.75 7.38
N CYS A 73 -5.18 0.83 7.08
CA CYS A 73 -4.12 0.67 8.06
C CYS A 73 -4.23 1.73 9.16
N SER A 74 -4.43 2.99 8.80
CA SER A 74 -4.61 4.09 9.76
C SER A 74 -5.85 3.92 10.64
N GLU A 75 -6.98 3.50 10.05
CA GLU A 75 -8.21 3.22 10.79
C GLU A 75 -8.03 2.04 11.75
N LEU A 76 -7.43 0.93 11.29
CA LEU A 76 -7.18 -0.25 12.13
C LEU A 76 -6.14 0.01 13.23
N LYS A 77 -5.11 0.82 12.97
CA LYS A 77 -4.18 1.29 14.03
C LYS A 77 -4.90 2.08 15.13
N ALA A 78 -5.87 2.91 14.74
CA ALA A 78 -6.66 3.65 15.72
C ALA A 78 -7.56 2.73 16.56
N PHE A 79 -8.07 1.64 15.97
CA PHE A 79 -8.88 0.65 16.66
C PHE A 79 -8.06 -0.32 17.53
N PHE A 80 -6.82 -0.62 17.15
CA PHE A 80 -5.93 -1.54 17.84
C PHE A 80 -4.59 -0.91 18.20
N PRO A 81 -4.57 0.10 19.09
CA PRO A 81 -3.34 0.84 19.41
C PRO A 81 -2.28 0.00 20.13
N ASP A 82 -2.68 -1.11 20.80
CA ASP A 82 -1.78 -1.97 21.53
C ASP A 82 -1.33 -3.21 20.72
N SER A 83 -1.93 -3.46 19.57
CA SER A 83 -1.61 -4.57 18.67
C SER A 83 -0.70 -4.11 17.53
N ARG A 84 -0.14 -5.07 16.79
CA ARG A 84 0.69 -4.75 15.61
C ARG A 84 -0.18 -4.67 14.37
N VAL A 85 -0.39 -3.46 13.88
CA VAL A 85 -1.06 -3.19 12.60
C VAL A 85 -0.02 -2.65 11.63
N GLU A 86 0.33 -3.44 10.64
CA GLU A 86 1.44 -3.20 9.73
C GLU A 86 0.96 -2.93 8.30
N TYR A 87 1.77 -2.19 7.55
CA TYR A 87 1.48 -1.79 6.18
C TYR A 87 2.41 -2.47 5.19
N PHE A 88 1.85 -3.17 4.21
CA PHE A 88 2.62 -3.94 3.25
C PHE A 88 2.16 -3.67 1.81
N VAL A 89 2.86 -2.78 1.12
CA VAL A 89 2.57 -2.42 -0.29
C VAL A 89 3.83 -2.47 -1.13
N SER A 90 3.71 -2.22 -2.43
CA SER A 90 4.89 -2.10 -3.29
C SER A 90 5.77 -0.92 -2.84
N TYR A 91 7.06 -1.16 -2.63
CA TYR A 91 8.04 -0.17 -2.16
C TYR A 91 8.54 0.80 -3.24
N TYR A 92 8.03 0.68 -4.47
CA TYR A 92 8.40 1.59 -5.54
C TYR A 92 7.50 2.85 -5.54
N ASP A 93 8.08 4.04 -5.43
CA ASP A 93 7.38 5.31 -5.68
C ASP A 93 7.16 5.52 -7.17
N TYR A 94 8.20 5.27 -7.94
CA TYR A 94 8.19 5.19 -9.38
C TYR A 94 8.67 3.81 -9.80
N TYR A 95 7.96 3.16 -10.68
CA TYR A 95 8.32 1.85 -11.19
C TYR A 95 8.13 1.80 -12.69
N GLN A 96 9.23 1.88 -13.42
CA GLN A 96 9.32 1.50 -14.82
C GLN A 96 9.92 0.10 -14.88
N PRO A 97 9.09 -0.92 -15.13
CA PRO A 97 9.61 -2.28 -15.22
C PRO A 97 10.58 -2.41 -16.39
N GLU A 98 11.61 -3.25 -16.20
CA GLU A 98 12.45 -3.68 -17.30
C GLU A 98 11.57 -4.25 -18.41
N ALA A 99 11.75 -3.78 -19.63
CA ALA A 99 10.98 -4.21 -20.78
C ALA A 99 11.82 -4.13 -22.08
N TYR A 100 11.43 -4.92 -23.05
CA TYR A 100 12.01 -4.85 -24.38
C TYR A 100 10.90 -4.76 -25.44
N ILE A 101 11.03 -3.76 -26.32
CA ILE A 101 10.10 -3.52 -27.42
C ILE A 101 10.79 -3.98 -28.70
N ALA A 102 10.47 -5.20 -29.13
CA ALA A 102 11.12 -5.83 -30.28
C ALA A 102 10.91 -5.07 -31.61
N SER A 103 9.76 -4.38 -31.77
CA SER A 103 9.44 -3.61 -32.99
C SER A 103 10.35 -2.39 -33.20
N SER A 104 10.90 -1.82 -32.15
CA SER A 104 11.81 -0.65 -32.19
C SER A 104 13.22 -0.96 -31.72
N ASP A 105 13.54 -2.23 -31.41
CA ASP A 105 14.80 -2.66 -30.76
C ASP A 105 15.15 -1.78 -29.55
N THR A 106 14.15 -1.45 -28.74
CA THR A 106 14.32 -0.56 -27.61
C THR A 106 14.30 -1.34 -26.31
N TYR A 107 15.43 -1.38 -25.62
CA TYR A 107 15.53 -1.89 -24.25
C TYR A 107 15.24 -0.76 -23.27
N ILE A 108 14.28 -0.98 -22.41
CA ILE A 108 13.93 -0.11 -21.30
C ILE A 108 14.53 -0.71 -20.05
N GLU A 109 15.54 -0.06 -19.52
CA GLU A 109 16.16 -0.48 -18.25
C GLU A 109 15.14 -0.31 -17.10
N LYS A 110 15.23 -1.21 -16.10
CA LYS A 110 14.48 -1.06 -14.87
C LYS A 110 14.87 0.28 -14.22
N ASP A 111 13.94 1.21 -14.19
CA ASP A 111 14.08 2.46 -13.45
C ASP A 111 13.07 2.45 -12.30
N ALA A 112 13.57 2.45 -11.10
CA ALA A 112 12.75 2.35 -9.91
C ALA A 112 13.37 3.19 -8.79
N SER A 113 12.60 4.11 -8.24
CA SER A 113 12.92 4.72 -6.97
C SER A 113 12.27 3.90 -5.85
N ILE A 114 13.12 3.34 -5.00
CA ILE A 114 12.67 2.65 -3.79
C ILE A 114 12.29 3.72 -2.78
N ASN A 115 11.13 3.57 -2.18
CA ASN A 115 10.74 4.34 -1.02
C ASN A 115 11.26 3.62 0.22
N ASP A 116 12.29 4.20 0.83
CA ASP A 116 12.96 3.62 2.00
C ASP A 116 12.00 3.41 3.17
N GLU A 117 11.01 4.30 3.32
CA GLU A 117 10.03 4.19 4.38
C GLU A 117 9.05 3.02 4.15
N ILE A 118 8.57 2.83 2.91
CA ILE A 118 7.72 1.68 2.58
C ILE A 118 8.51 0.36 2.71
N ASP A 119 9.79 0.36 2.33
CA ASP A 119 10.64 -0.82 2.49
C ASP A 119 10.84 -1.17 3.96
N ARG A 120 11.08 -0.18 4.82
CA ARG A 120 11.11 -0.32 6.28
C ARG A 120 9.82 -0.94 6.82
N LEU A 121 8.65 -0.43 6.40
CA LEU A 121 7.35 -0.95 6.82
C LEU A 121 7.13 -2.41 6.38
N ARG A 122 7.67 -2.82 5.24
CA ARG A 122 7.62 -4.22 4.79
C ARG A 122 8.45 -5.12 5.69
N HIS A 123 9.66 -4.69 6.08
CA HIS A 123 10.48 -5.42 7.06
C HIS A 123 9.82 -5.48 8.44
N SER A 124 9.20 -4.38 8.89
CA SER A 124 8.40 -4.36 10.12
C SER A 124 7.26 -5.39 10.08
N ALA A 125 6.55 -5.47 8.94
CA ALA A 125 5.44 -6.40 8.77
C ALA A 125 5.88 -7.88 8.85
N THR A 126 6.97 -8.25 8.17
CA THR A 126 7.50 -9.62 8.21
C THR A 126 8.06 -10.01 9.58
N ALA A 127 8.75 -9.09 10.26
CA ALA A 127 9.22 -9.30 11.62
C ALA A 127 8.05 -9.47 12.60
N ALA A 128 7.03 -8.61 12.52
CA ALA A 128 5.86 -8.69 13.40
C ALA A 128 5.14 -10.04 13.33
N LEU A 129 5.02 -10.65 12.14
CA LEU A 129 4.42 -11.98 11.97
C LEU A 129 5.17 -13.10 12.69
N ARG A 130 6.45 -12.89 13.00
CA ARG A 130 7.28 -13.85 13.76
C ARG A 130 7.31 -13.57 15.26
N GLU A 131 7.17 -12.31 15.63
CA GLU A 131 7.28 -11.87 17.03
C GLU A 131 5.97 -11.99 17.82
N ARG A 132 4.81 -11.77 17.15
CA ARG A 132 3.51 -11.63 17.83
C ARG A 132 2.41 -12.41 17.11
N LYS A 133 1.30 -12.67 17.83
CA LYS A 133 0.08 -13.30 17.30
C LYS A 133 -1.04 -12.33 17.01
N ASP A 134 -1.04 -11.16 17.65
CA ASP A 134 -2.02 -10.09 17.44
C ASP A 134 -1.57 -9.12 16.34
N VAL A 135 -1.39 -9.67 15.13
CA VAL A 135 -0.87 -8.95 13.96
C VAL A 135 -1.95 -8.80 12.90
N ILE A 136 -2.15 -7.59 12.43
CA ILE A 136 -2.95 -7.26 11.25
C ILE A 136 -2.01 -6.70 10.18
N ILE A 137 -1.95 -7.34 9.03
CA ILE A 137 -1.23 -6.81 7.87
C ILE A 137 -2.25 -6.22 6.90
N VAL A 138 -2.13 -4.93 6.60
CA VAL A 138 -2.90 -4.28 5.54
C VAL A 138 -2.03 -4.15 4.31
N ALA A 139 -2.39 -4.88 3.27
CA ALA A 139 -1.57 -5.03 2.09
C ALA A 139 -2.28 -4.57 0.81
N SER A 140 -1.51 -4.15 -0.18
CA SER A 140 -2.01 -4.09 -1.57
C SER A 140 -1.85 -5.47 -2.24
N VAL A 141 -2.38 -5.61 -3.47
CA VAL A 141 -2.21 -6.85 -4.26
C VAL A 141 -0.74 -7.27 -4.45
N SER A 142 0.23 -6.39 -4.17
CA SER A 142 1.65 -6.76 -4.18
C SER A 142 2.03 -7.85 -3.17
N CYS A 143 1.18 -8.17 -2.21
CA CYS A 143 1.39 -9.26 -1.25
C CYS A 143 1.46 -10.66 -1.88
N ILE A 144 0.97 -10.83 -3.12
CA ILE A 144 1.06 -12.08 -3.87
C ILE A 144 2.31 -12.17 -4.75
N TYR A 145 3.17 -11.15 -4.74
CA TYR A 145 4.40 -11.12 -5.52
C TYR A 145 5.53 -11.84 -4.79
N SER A 146 6.50 -12.38 -5.57
CA SER A 146 7.64 -13.14 -5.05
C SER A 146 8.39 -12.40 -3.94
N MET A 147 8.70 -13.14 -2.89
CA MET A 147 9.57 -12.76 -1.78
C MET A 147 10.58 -13.91 -1.54
N GLY A 148 11.53 -13.69 -0.65
CA GLY A 148 12.44 -14.74 -0.21
C GLY A 148 11.75 -15.82 0.64
N ASP A 149 12.45 -16.93 0.83
CA ASP A 149 11.98 -18.04 1.69
C ASP A 149 11.82 -17.58 3.13
N PRO A 150 10.62 -17.68 3.74
CA PRO A 150 10.44 -17.36 5.16
C PRO A 150 11.29 -18.21 6.11
N SER A 151 11.63 -19.44 5.73
CA SER A 151 12.46 -20.34 6.54
C SER A 151 13.91 -19.85 6.58
N GLU A 152 14.45 -19.40 5.45
CA GLU A 152 15.78 -18.80 5.38
C GLU A 152 15.83 -17.48 6.14
N TYR A 153 14.81 -16.63 5.95
CA TYR A 153 14.68 -15.36 6.68
C TYR A 153 14.66 -15.55 8.20
N GLU A 154 13.96 -16.57 8.69
CA GLU A 154 13.92 -16.93 10.11
C GLU A 154 15.20 -17.62 10.57
N GLY A 155 15.77 -18.52 9.76
CA GLY A 155 16.98 -19.28 10.07
C GLY A 155 18.21 -18.39 10.26
N GLN A 156 18.25 -17.25 9.59
CA GLN A 156 19.33 -16.27 9.71
C GLN A 156 19.10 -15.23 10.82
N MET A 157 18.01 -15.31 11.56
CA MET A 157 17.72 -14.39 12.67
C MET A 157 18.79 -14.52 13.77
N ILE A 158 19.36 -13.38 14.19
CA ILE A 158 20.28 -13.31 15.33
C ILE A 158 19.46 -13.11 16.60
N SER A 159 19.50 -14.09 17.49
CA SER A 159 18.85 -14.04 18.81
C SER A 159 19.88 -13.67 19.88
N LEU A 160 19.65 -12.59 20.61
CA LEU A 160 20.54 -12.06 21.63
C LEU A 160 19.86 -12.03 23.01
N ARG A 161 20.59 -12.42 24.05
CA ARG A 161 20.12 -12.38 25.46
C ARG A 161 21.24 -11.96 26.39
N PRO A 162 20.95 -11.17 27.44
CA PRO A 162 21.92 -10.93 28.51
C PRO A 162 22.44 -12.24 29.12
N GLY A 163 23.72 -12.29 29.42
CA GLY A 163 24.41 -13.50 29.92
C GLY A 163 24.80 -14.51 28.83
N MET A 164 24.48 -14.23 27.56
CA MET A 164 24.87 -15.12 26.46
C MET A 164 26.33 -14.89 26.09
N THR A 165 27.10 -15.96 25.90
CA THR A 165 28.46 -15.88 25.35
C THR A 165 28.41 -15.62 23.87
N TYR A 166 28.83 -14.43 23.48
CA TYR A 166 28.82 -13.98 22.09
C TYR A 166 29.94 -12.96 21.82
N SER A 167 31.01 -13.42 21.17
CA SER A 167 32.15 -12.52 20.95
C SER A 167 31.78 -11.35 20.00
N ARG A 168 32.34 -10.18 20.26
CA ARG A 168 32.16 -8.97 19.42
C ARG A 168 32.45 -9.24 17.95
N THR A 169 33.55 -9.96 17.65
CA THR A 169 33.93 -10.28 16.28
C THR A 169 32.91 -11.17 15.59
N LYS A 170 32.34 -12.14 16.33
CA LYS A 170 31.29 -13.01 15.80
C LYS A 170 30.02 -12.21 15.53
N LEU A 171 29.57 -11.36 16.46
CA LEU A 171 28.36 -10.55 16.25
C LEU A 171 28.50 -9.61 15.06
N ILE A 172 29.67 -8.98 14.87
CA ILE A 172 29.93 -8.14 13.69
C ILE A 172 29.86 -8.95 12.40
N ARG A 173 30.41 -10.16 12.37
CA ARG A 173 30.35 -11.04 11.20
C ARG A 173 28.91 -11.44 10.89
N ASP A 174 28.19 -11.94 11.90
CA ASP A 174 26.83 -12.39 11.74
C ASP A 174 25.88 -11.24 11.28
N LEU A 175 26.15 -9.99 11.71
CA LEU A 175 25.43 -8.80 11.21
C LEU A 175 25.70 -8.54 9.73
N VAL A 176 26.95 -8.68 9.27
CA VAL A 176 27.29 -8.53 7.85
C VAL A 176 26.67 -9.66 7.02
N ASP A 177 26.68 -10.88 7.52
CA ASP A 177 26.09 -12.07 6.87
C ASP A 177 24.58 -11.87 6.63
N ILE A 178 23.86 -11.20 7.55
CA ILE A 178 22.45 -10.84 7.40
C ILE A 178 22.23 -9.48 6.70
N GLN A 179 23.24 -8.98 5.98
CA GLN A 179 23.19 -7.80 5.13
C GLN A 179 23.04 -6.46 5.87
N TYR A 180 23.52 -6.38 7.13
CA TYR A 180 23.70 -5.08 7.79
C TYR A 180 25.03 -4.47 7.39
N GLU A 181 25.03 -3.18 7.12
CA GLU A 181 26.25 -2.42 6.79
C GLU A 181 26.86 -1.78 8.03
N ARG A 182 28.20 -1.83 8.16
CA ARG A 182 28.87 -1.07 9.18
C ARG A 182 29.00 0.39 8.75
N ASN A 183 28.37 1.28 9.47
CA ASN A 183 28.47 2.70 9.23
C ASN A 183 28.57 3.45 10.57
N ASP A 184 29.78 3.93 10.88
CA ASP A 184 30.05 4.65 12.13
C ASP A 184 29.70 6.15 12.03
N ILE A 185 29.41 6.66 10.82
CA ILE A 185 29.13 8.08 10.51
C ILE A 185 27.66 8.30 10.24
N ASP A 186 27.12 7.62 9.22
CA ASP A 186 25.72 7.70 8.83
C ASP A 186 24.96 6.50 9.40
N PHE A 187 24.42 6.69 10.61
CA PHE A 187 23.77 5.63 11.36
C PHE A 187 22.27 5.63 11.05
N ASP A 188 21.88 4.76 10.12
CA ASP A 188 20.53 4.65 9.61
C ASP A 188 20.04 3.18 9.62
N ARG A 189 18.81 2.91 9.19
CA ARG A 189 18.21 1.57 9.16
C ARG A 189 19.11 0.56 8.42
N GLY A 190 19.14 -0.67 8.91
CA GLY A 190 20.00 -1.72 8.33
C GLY A 190 21.49 -1.48 8.50
N THR A 191 21.89 -0.53 9.36
CA THR A 191 23.30 -0.29 9.69
C THR A 191 23.61 -0.60 11.14
N PHE A 192 24.88 -0.81 11.42
CA PHE A 192 25.39 -0.90 12.78
C PHE A 192 26.68 -0.10 12.95
N ARG A 193 26.92 0.35 14.16
CA ARG A 193 28.17 1.02 14.54
C ARG A 193 28.79 0.40 15.77
N VAL A 194 30.12 0.51 15.90
CA VAL A 194 30.88 -0.13 16.96
C VAL A 194 31.69 0.91 17.72
N ARG A 195 31.47 1.01 19.02
CA ARG A 195 32.20 1.93 19.91
C ARG A 195 32.71 1.17 21.14
N GLY A 196 34.01 0.78 21.11
CA GLY A 196 34.56 -0.09 22.15
C GLY A 196 33.90 -1.44 22.23
N ASP A 197 33.34 -1.79 23.38
CA ASP A 197 32.60 -3.03 23.62
C ASP A 197 31.07 -2.87 23.44
N THR A 198 30.66 -1.76 22.85
CA THR A 198 29.25 -1.50 22.54
C THR A 198 29.00 -1.57 21.05
N ILE A 199 27.98 -2.30 20.64
CA ILE A 199 27.47 -2.37 19.28
C ILE A 199 26.06 -1.78 19.27
N GLU A 200 25.84 -0.77 18.43
CA GLU A 200 24.52 -0.18 18.21
C GLU A 200 24.02 -0.53 16.82
N ILE A 201 22.76 -0.95 16.70
CA ILE A 201 22.18 -1.54 15.50
C ILE A 201 20.82 -0.92 15.27
N ILE A 202 20.56 -0.34 14.09
CA ILE A 202 19.18 0.04 13.70
C ILE A 202 18.61 -1.10 12.88
N PRO A 203 17.59 -1.83 13.41
CA PRO A 203 16.93 -2.91 12.67
C PRO A 203 16.35 -2.41 11.35
N ALA A 204 16.28 -3.29 10.32
CA ALA A 204 15.77 -2.92 9.00
C ALA A 204 14.31 -2.42 9.01
N GLY A 205 13.51 -2.82 10.00
CA GLY A 205 12.14 -2.37 10.22
C GLY A 205 12.00 -1.11 11.09
N GLU A 206 13.10 -0.50 11.53
CA GLU A 206 13.12 0.67 12.43
C GLU A 206 13.92 1.82 11.81
N ASN A 207 13.64 3.06 12.25
CA ASN A 207 14.40 4.23 11.85
C ASN A 207 14.75 5.19 13.01
N GLN A 208 13.94 5.15 14.07
CA GLN A 208 14.11 6.04 15.24
C GLN A 208 14.71 5.34 16.45
N LYS A 209 14.63 4.00 16.49
CA LYS A 209 15.12 3.20 17.59
C LYS A 209 16.25 2.29 17.15
N ALA A 210 17.27 2.21 17.99
CA ALA A 210 18.37 1.28 17.81
C ALA A 210 18.44 0.31 18.98
N LEU A 211 19.01 -0.87 18.75
CA LEU A 211 19.41 -1.80 19.79
C LEU A 211 20.86 -1.49 20.15
N ARG A 212 21.11 -1.29 21.43
CA ARG A 212 22.46 -1.19 22.00
C ARG A 212 22.77 -2.49 22.72
N VAL A 213 23.82 -3.18 22.27
CA VAL A 213 24.35 -4.40 22.85
C VAL A 213 25.67 -4.05 23.51
N GLU A 214 25.73 -4.16 24.83
CA GLU A 214 26.92 -3.90 25.64
C GLU A 214 27.55 -5.25 26.02
N LEU A 215 28.83 -5.38 25.72
CA LEU A 215 29.59 -6.61 25.94
C LEU A 215 30.62 -6.41 27.06
N PHE A 216 30.81 -7.43 27.87
CA PHE A 216 31.92 -7.53 28.80
C PHE A 216 32.78 -8.76 28.43
N GLY A 217 33.87 -8.51 27.70
CA GLY A 217 34.63 -9.58 27.07
C GLY A 217 33.81 -10.25 25.96
N ASP A 218 33.55 -11.55 26.08
CA ASP A 218 32.75 -12.34 25.15
C ASP A 218 31.31 -12.63 25.67
N GLU A 219 30.86 -11.89 26.68
CA GLU A 219 29.50 -12.05 27.23
C GLU A 219 28.67 -10.78 26.99
N ILE A 220 27.40 -10.94 26.62
CA ILE A 220 26.44 -9.84 26.50
C ILE A 220 26.01 -9.45 27.93
N GLU A 221 26.45 -8.27 28.39
CA GLU A 221 26.10 -7.74 29.69
C GLU A 221 24.68 -7.17 29.71
N ARG A 222 24.34 -6.39 28.69
CA ARG A 222 23.04 -5.69 28.60
C ARG A 222 22.59 -5.46 27.17
N ILE A 223 21.27 -5.50 26.97
CA ILE A 223 20.62 -5.11 25.73
C ILE A 223 19.62 -4.00 26.04
N SER A 224 19.70 -2.87 25.33
CA SER A 224 18.81 -1.74 25.52
C SER A 224 18.26 -1.25 24.19
N VAL A 225 17.00 -0.78 24.21
CA VAL A 225 16.43 0.02 23.12
C VAL A 225 16.83 1.46 23.40
N ILE A 226 17.42 2.11 22.43
CA ILE A 226 17.83 3.51 22.52
C ILE A 226 17.17 4.33 21.39
N GLU A 227 17.04 5.61 21.59
CA GLU A 227 16.74 6.54 20.51
C GLU A 227 17.99 6.69 19.62
N ALA A 228 17.84 6.46 18.31
CA ALA A 228 18.99 6.37 17.39
C ALA A 228 19.81 7.66 17.32
N VAL A 229 19.16 8.83 17.43
CA VAL A 229 19.79 10.15 17.32
C VAL A 229 20.44 10.57 18.63
N SER A 230 19.70 10.55 19.74
CA SER A 230 20.19 11.01 21.04
C SER A 230 21.01 9.97 21.81
N GLY A 231 20.83 8.67 21.49
CA GLY A 231 21.41 7.56 22.24
C GLY A 231 20.77 7.33 23.61
N HIS A 232 19.66 8.00 23.91
CA HIS A 232 18.96 7.88 25.17
C HIS A 232 18.31 6.49 25.31
N ALA A 233 18.52 5.82 26.44
CA ALA A 233 17.96 4.49 26.69
C ALA A 233 16.44 4.61 26.98
N LEU A 234 15.63 3.92 26.17
CA LEU A 234 14.17 3.88 26.28
C LEU A 234 13.69 2.68 27.12
N ALA A 235 14.34 1.53 26.95
CA ALA A 235 14.02 0.29 27.66
C ALA A 235 15.21 -0.67 27.70
N THR A 236 15.24 -1.56 28.70
CA THR A 236 16.16 -2.69 28.75
C THR A 236 15.41 -3.96 28.33
N LEU A 237 16.04 -4.83 27.55
CA LEU A 237 15.46 -6.04 27.02
C LEU A 237 16.12 -7.29 27.59
N GLU A 238 15.31 -8.30 27.90
CA GLU A 238 15.76 -9.66 28.25
C GLU A 238 16.05 -10.52 27.00
N HIS A 239 15.54 -10.11 25.83
CA HIS A 239 15.74 -10.78 24.56
C HIS A 239 15.58 -9.79 23.42
N ALA A 240 16.45 -9.88 22.42
CA ALA A 240 16.30 -9.16 21.15
C ALA A 240 16.48 -10.12 19.97
N ALA A 241 15.64 -9.98 18.95
CA ALA A 241 15.74 -10.68 17.68
C ALA A 241 16.07 -9.68 16.57
N LEU A 242 17.09 -9.98 15.78
CA LEU A 242 17.48 -9.19 14.59
C LEU A 242 17.23 -10.02 13.35
N PHE A 243 16.37 -9.54 12.49
CA PHE A 243 16.06 -10.17 11.20
C PHE A 243 16.95 -9.60 10.09
N PRO A 244 17.18 -10.36 8.98
CA PRO A 244 17.97 -9.88 7.87
C PRO A 244 17.49 -8.53 7.30
N ALA A 245 18.43 -7.71 6.83
CA ALA A 245 18.14 -6.42 6.20
C ALA A 245 17.61 -6.55 4.77
N THR A 246 17.45 -7.78 4.28
CA THR A 246 16.83 -8.10 2.98
C THR A 246 15.86 -9.27 3.11
N HIS A 247 14.78 -9.27 2.33
CA HIS A 247 13.89 -10.44 2.23
C HIS A 247 14.48 -11.58 1.38
N TYR A 248 15.50 -11.32 0.59
CA TYR A 248 16.23 -12.31 -0.20
C TYR A 248 17.55 -12.72 0.49
N ALA A 249 17.45 -13.00 1.79
CA ALA A 249 18.58 -13.52 2.54
C ALA A 249 18.97 -14.92 2.03
N THR A 250 20.26 -15.12 1.78
CA THR A 250 20.82 -16.40 1.33
C THR A 250 22.04 -16.71 2.20
N ASP A 251 22.17 -17.96 2.64
CA ASP A 251 23.36 -18.38 3.37
C ASP A 251 24.61 -18.24 2.48
N PRO A 252 25.59 -17.40 2.87
CA PRO A 252 26.84 -17.24 2.11
C PRO A 252 27.56 -18.55 1.81
N ALA A 253 27.40 -19.57 2.67
CA ALA A 253 28.00 -20.87 2.47
C ALA A 253 27.49 -21.61 1.22
N HIS A 254 26.25 -21.35 0.79
CA HIS A 254 25.64 -21.97 -0.40
C HIS A 254 25.69 -21.10 -1.65
N MET A 255 26.17 -19.86 -1.55
CA MET A 255 26.19 -18.92 -2.69
C MET A 255 26.93 -19.47 -3.91
N GLU A 256 28.11 -20.10 -3.74
CA GLU A 256 28.90 -20.63 -4.85
C GLU A 256 28.23 -21.84 -5.51
N GLU A 257 27.45 -22.63 -4.78
CA GLU A 257 26.66 -23.72 -5.32
C GLU A 257 25.56 -23.18 -6.25
N HIS A 258 24.82 -22.17 -5.80
CA HIS A 258 23.77 -21.50 -6.58
C HIS A 258 24.34 -20.82 -7.84
N ILE A 259 25.50 -20.16 -7.72
CA ILE A 259 26.20 -19.59 -8.86
C ILE A 259 26.57 -20.68 -9.86
N GLY A 260 27.03 -21.84 -9.40
CA GLY A 260 27.33 -23.00 -10.28
C GLY A 260 26.11 -23.45 -11.08
N GLU A 261 24.91 -23.46 -10.49
CA GLU A 261 23.66 -23.80 -11.20
C GLU A 261 23.28 -22.71 -12.22
N ILE A 262 23.42 -21.42 -11.86
CA ILE A 262 23.20 -20.29 -12.78
C ILE A 262 24.12 -20.39 -13.99
N GLU A 263 25.41 -20.70 -13.78
CA GLU A 263 26.38 -20.88 -14.88
C GLU A 263 26.03 -22.05 -15.83
N GLN A 264 25.50 -23.15 -15.28
CA GLN A 264 25.05 -24.27 -16.07
C GLN A 264 23.86 -23.90 -16.95
N ASP A 265 22.86 -23.20 -16.39
CA ASP A 265 21.69 -22.76 -17.14
C ASP A 265 22.06 -21.69 -18.17
N LEU A 266 23.03 -20.81 -17.85
CA LEU A 266 23.59 -19.87 -18.81
C LEU A 266 24.24 -20.58 -20.01
N LYS A 267 25.08 -21.59 -19.77
CA LYS A 267 25.71 -22.37 -20.85
C LYS A 267 24.68 -23.05 -21.76
N LYS A 268 23.64 -23.64 -21.17
CA LYS A 268 22.53 -24.23 -21.94
C LYS A 268 21.82 -23.17 -22.79
N ARG A 269 21.51 -22.02 -22.19
CA ARG A 269 20.76 -20.95 -22.89
C ARG A 269 21.57 -20.34 -24.04
N ILE A 270 22.87 -20.15 -23.86
CA ILE A 270 23.76 -19.70 -24.92
C ILE A 270 23.74 -20.70 -26.10
N ALA A 271 23.91 -22.01 -25.82
CA ALA A 271 23.89 -23.03 -26.86
C ALA A 271 22.54 -23.11 -27.60
N GLU A 272 21.41 -22.92 -26.90
CA GLU A 272 20.09 -22.83 -27.52
C GLU A 272 20.02 -21.65 -28.50
N PHE A 273 20.44 -20.46 -28.11
CA PHE A 273 20.42 -19.27 -28.96
C PHE A 273 21.37 -19.41 -30.16
N GLU A 274 22.56 -19.97 -29.96
CA GLU A 274 23.51 -20.22 -31.06
C GLU A 274 22.95 -21.24 -32.08
N ASN A 275 22.31 -22.31 -31.61
CA ASN A 275 21.66 -23.31 -32.48
C ASN A 275 20.48 -22.71 -33.27
N ASP A 276 19.77 -21.77 -32.68
CA ASP A 276 18.69 -21.04 -33.34
C ASP A 276 19.17 -19.90 -34.25
N GLY A 277 20.50 -19.68 -34.34
CA GLY A 277 21.09 -18.57 -35.12
C GLY A 277 20.94 -17.18 -34.48
N LYS A 278 20.55 -17.10 -33.20
CA LYS A 278 20.33 -15.86 -32.44
C LYS A 278 21.62 -15.44 -31.74
N LEU A 279 22.63 -15.05 -32.50
CA LEU A 279 23.96 -14.75 -31.95
C LEU A 279 23.99 -13.51 -31.08
N LEU A 280 23.12 -12.51 -31.37
CA LEU A 280 23.03 -11.28 -30.57
C LEU A 280 22.44 -11.57 -29.19
N GLU A 281 21.38 -12.39 -29.14
CA GLU A 281 20.74 -12.82 -27.90
C GLU A 281 21.68 -13.68 -27.05
N ALA A 282 22.48 -14.55 -27.69
CA ALA A 282 23.52 -15.34 -27.02
C ALA A 282 24.58 -14.45 -26.38
N GLN A 283 25.03 -13.39 -27.07
CA GLN A 283 26.00 -12.44 -26.55
C GLN A 283 25.41 -11.61 -25.39
N ARG A 284 24.17 -11.10 -25.54
CA ARG A 284 23.48 -10.30 -24.53
C ARG A 284 23.33 -11.06 -23.20
N ILE A 285 22.81 -12.29 -23.25
CA ILE A 285 22.60 -13.10 -22.07
C ILE A 285 23.93 -13.48 -21.39
N ALA A 286 24.95 -13.79 -22.19
CA ALA A 286 26.29 -14.13 -21.68
C ALA A 286 26.93 -12.97 -20.94
N GLN A 287 26.87 -11.76 -21.49
CA GLN A 287 27.45 -10.56 -20.91
C GLN A 287 26.73 -10.19 -19.63
N ARG A 288 25.39 -10.12 -19.65
CA ARG A 288 24.58 -9.72 -18.50
C ARG A 288 24.72 -10.69 -17.34
N THR A 289 24.54 -11.98 -17.59
CA THR A 289 24.54 -12.96 -16.51
C THR A 289 25.94 -13.13 -15.90
N ARG A 290 27.03 -13.04 -16.69
CA ARG A 290 28.40 -13.07 -16.13
C ARG A 290 28.68 -11.88 -15.23
N TYR A 291 28.21 -10.69 -15.61
CA TYR A 291 28.32 -9.52 -14.78
C TYR A 291 27.56 -9.68 -13.44
N ASP A 292 26.30 -10.18 -13.52
CA ASP A 292 25.49 -10.45 -12.33
C ASP A 292 26.18 -11.48 -11.40
N ILE A 293 26.78 -12.53 -11.96
CA ILE A 293 27.56 -13.54 -11.21
C ILE A 293 28.79 -12.94 -10.54
N GLU A 294 29.53 -12.08 -11.23
CA GLU A 294 30.69 -11.40 -10.66
C GLU A 294 30.30 -10.55 -9.45
N MET A 295 29.22 -9.78 -9.58
CA MET A 295 28.70 -8.99 -8.48
C MET A 295 28.24 -9.86 -7.29
N MET A 296 27.58 -10.99 -7.54
CA MET A 296 27.18 -11.91 -6.48
C MET A 296 28.36 -12.52 -5.74
N ARG A 297 29.49 -12.80 -6.45
CA ARG A 297 30.72 -13.31 -5.81
C ARG A 297 31.43 -12.26 -4.97
N GLU A 298 31.49 -11.01 -5.45
CA GLU A 298 32.26 -9.94 -4.78
C GLU A 298 31.54 -9.35 -3.58
N ILE A 299 30.22 -9.13 -3.69
CA ILE A 299 29.43 -8.40 -2.67
C ILE A 299 28.22 -9.17 -2.17
N GLY A 300 28.02 -10.42 -2.60
CA GLY A 300 26.86 -11.23 -2.21
C GLY A 300 25.53 -10.79 -2.81
N TYR A 301 25.52 -9.81 -3.72
CA TYR A 301 24.32 -9.22 -4.28
C TYR A 301 24.53 -8.74 -5.72
N CYS A 302 23.46 -8.73 -6.54
CA CYS A 302 23.45 -8.05 -7.84
C CYS A 302 22.13 -7.32 -8.08
N GLN A 303 22.15 -6.29 -8.93
CA GLN A 303 20.91 -5.59 -9.31
C GLN A 303 19.98 -6.51 -10.10
N GLY A 304 18.80 -6.80 -9.53
CA GLY A 304 17.84 -7.74 -10.11
C GLY A 304 18.08 -9.19 -9.64
N ILE A 305 18.69 -9.38 -8.46
CA ILE A 305 18.91 -10.69 -7.83
C ILE A 305 17.63 -11.51 -7.73
N GLU A 306 16.48 -10.86 -7.64
CA GLU A 306 15.17 -11.49 -7.63
C GLU A 306 14.89 -12.37 -8.85
N ASN A 307 15.55 -12.11 -10.00
CA ASN A 307 15.44 -12.94 -11.21
C ASN A 307 16.14 -14.30 -11.08
N TYR A 308 16.95 -14.45 -10.03
CA TYR A 308 17.68 -15.67 -9.68
C TYR A 308 17.10 -16.33 -8.41
N SER A 309 16.02 -15.81 -7.82
CA SER A 309 15.44 -16.29 -6.55
C SER A 309 15.20 -17.80 -6.51
N ARG A 310 14.80 -18.42 -7.65
CA ARG A 310 14.58 -19.84 -7.75
C ARG A 310 15.78 -20.70 -7.31
N TYR A 311 17.02 -20.25 -7.62
CA TYR A 311 18.22 -21.00 -7.23
C TYR A 311 18.47 -20.89 -5.73
N PHE A 312 18.22 -19.71 -5.16
CA PHE A 312 18.47 -19.44 -3.75
C PHE A 312 17.47 -20.13 -2.81
N ASP A 313 16.23 -20.32 -3.23
CA ASP A 313 15.17 -20.96 -2.45
C ASP A 313 14.91 -22.42 -2.86
N GLY A 314 15.78 -23.02 -3.71
CA GLY A 314 15.75 -24.41 -4.08
C GLY A 314 14.51 -24.86 -4.86
N ARG A 315 13.73 -23.94 -5.42
CA ARG A 315 12.53 -24.24 -6.20
C ARG A 315 12.87 -24.80 -7.58
N LYS A 316 12.00 -25.67 -8.08
CA LYS A 316 12.06 -26.14 -9.45
C LYS A 316 11.46 -25.09 -10.42
N PRO A 317 11.85 -25.12 -11.72
CA PRO A 317 11.22 -24.28 -12.72
C PRO A 317 9.69 -24.43 -12.72
N GLY A 318 8.98 -23.29 -12.61
CA GLY A 318 7.52 -23.24 -12.58
C GLY A 318 6.86 -23.39 -11.21
N ASP A 319 7.60 -23.75 -10.17
CA ASP A 319 7.07 -23.81 -8.82
C ASP A 319 6.57 -22.43 -8.35
N ALA A 320 5.56 -22.43 -7.49
CA ALA A 320 5.01 -21.22 -6.92
C ALA A 320 6.05 -20.51 -6.04
N PRO A 321 6.25 -19.19 -6.21
CA PRO A 321 7.17 -18.43 -5.36
C PRO A 321 6.65 -18.31 -3.93
N TYR A 322 7.55 -18.09 -2.99
CA TYR A 322 7.17 -17.60 -1.66
C TYR A 322 6.66 -16.16 -1.75
N THR A 323 5.71 -15.83 -0.91
CA THR A 323 5.03 -14.53 -0.87
C THR A 323 4.76 -14.12 0.56
N LEU A 324 4.18 -12.94 0.81
CA LEU A 324 3.78 -12.54 2.16
C LEU A 324 2.86 -13.58 2.84
N LEU A 325 2.04 -14.29 2.07
CA LEU A 325 1.14 -15.32 2.60
C LEU A 325 1.88 -16.46 3.30
N ASP A 326 3.10 -16.76 2.84
CA ASP A 326 3.94 -17.82 3.38
C ASP A 326 4.66 -17.40 4.69
N TYR A 327 4.67 -16.09 5.02
CA TYR A 327 5.20 -15.56 6.27
C TYR A 327 4.23 -15.69 7.46
N PHE A 328 2.94 -15.90 7.19
CA PHE A 328 1.99 -16.19 8.26
C PHE A 328 2.24 -17.58 8.85
N THR A 329 2.36 -17.65 10.18
CA THR A 329 2.53 -18.92 10.90
C THR A 329 1.18 -19.48 11.30
N GLY A 330 0.76 -20.59 10.67
CA GLY A 330 -0.48 -21.27 11.00
C GLY A 330 -1.73 -20.67 10.35
N ASP A 331 -2.86 -20.78 11.05
CA ASP A 331 -4.15 -20.34 10.53
C ASP A 331 -4.34 -18.81 10.70
N PHE A 332 -4.72 -18.13 9.63
CA PHE A 332 -4.97 -16.69 9.61
C PHE A 332 -6.24 -16.36 8.84
N LEU A 333 -6.84 -15.22 9.14
CA LEU A 333 -8.02 -14.71 8.47
C LEU A 333 -7.62 -13.80 7.30
N VAL A 334 -8.28 -13.97 6.17
CA VAL A 334 -8.13 -13.06 5.02
C VAL A 334 -9.38 -12.20 4.88
N MET A 335 -9.20 -10.90 4.78
CA MET A 335 -10.26 -9.96 4.43
C MET A 335 -9.90 -9.25 3.14
N ILE A 336 -10.74 -9.36 2.12
CA ILE A 336 -10.50 -8.73 0.81
C ILE A 336 -11.44 -7.55 0.66
N ASP A 337 -10.90 -6.34 0.85
CA ASP A 337 -11.70 -5.13 0.72
C ASP A 337 -11.88 -4.73 -0.74
N GLU A 338 -13.05 -4.15 -1.04
CA GLU A 338 -13.54 -3.87 -2.40
C GLU A 338 -13.27 -5.06 -3.34
N SER A 339 -13.70 -6.27 -2.90
CA SER A 339 -13.35 -7.55 -3.50
C SER A 339 -13.70 -7.65 -4.99
N HIS A 340 -14.77 -6.98 -5.42
CA HIS A 340 -15.18 -6.91 -6.83
C HIS A 340 -14.13 -6.26 -7.76
N VAL A 341 -13.14 -5.52 -7.21
CA VAL A 341 -11.99 -4.97 -7.93
C VAL A 341 -10.72 -5.74 -7.58
N THR A 342 -10.53 -6.04 -6.30
CA THR A 342 -9.31 -6.67 -5.78
C THR A 342 -9.11 -8.08 -6.34
N VAL A 343 -10.16 -8.91 -6.38
CA VAL A 343 -10.09 -10.28 -6.89
C VAL A 343 -9.74 -10.33 -8.39
N PRO A 344 -10.40 -9.58 -9.28
CA PRO A 344 -9.99 -9.50 -10.69
C PRO A 344 -8.57 -9.02 -10.89
N GLN A 345 -8.08 -8.08 -10.05
CA GLN A 345 -6.71 -7.60 -10.12
C GLN A 345 -5.70 -8.68 -9.73
N ILE A 346 -5.94 -9.43 -8.65
CA ILE A 346 -5.13 -10.59 -8.26
C ILE A 346 -5.04 -11.59 -9.44
N ARG A 347 -6.17 -11.89 -10.08
CA ARG A 347 -6.24 -12.81 -11.22
C ARG A 347 -5.46 -12.35 -12.44
N ALA A 348 -5.41 -11.05 -12.70
CA ALA A 348 -4.76 -10.48 -13.88
C ALA A 348 -3.24 -10.31 -13.75
N MET A 349 -2.70 -10.24 -12.53
CA MET A 349 -1.29 -9.88 -12.29
C MET A 349 -0.30 -10.84 -12.96
N TYR A 350 -0.54 -12.14 -12.88
CA TYR A 350 0.35 -13.14 -13.48
C TYR A 350 0.52 -12.97 -14.99
N ASN A 351 -0.59 -12.80 -15.71
CA ASN A 351 -0.55 -12.70 -17.17
C ASN A 351 0.20 -11.45 -17.65
N GLY A 352 0.04 -10.33 -16.96
CA GLY A 352 0.76 -9.10 -17.25
C GLY A 352 2.27 -9.23 -17.05
N ASP A 353 2.70 -9.83 -15.93
CA ASP A 353 4.10 -10.08 -15.64
C ASP A 353 4.73 -11.07 -16.65
N ARG A 354 4.03 -12.16 -16.93
CA ARG A 354 4.49 -13.19 -17.87
C ARG A 354 4.69 -12.64 -19.29
N ALA A 355 3.75 -11.85 -19.79
CA ALA A 355 3.84 -11.25 -21.12
C ALA A 355 5.08 -10.35 -21.26
N ARG A 356 5.36 -9.53 -20.24
CA ARG A 356 6.55 -8.68 -20.19
C ARG A 356 7.85 -9.50 -20.15
N LYS A 357 7.91 -10.51 -19.32
CA LYS A 357 9.11 -11.37 -19.17
C LYS A 357 9.40 -12.23 -20.39
N ASN A 358 8.37 -12.62 -21.13
CA ASN A 358 8.56 -13.37 -22.39
C ASN A 358 9.49 -12.61 -23.34
N THR A 359 9.25 -11.31 -23.55
CA THR A 359 10.10 -10.52 -24.45
C THR A 359 11.55 -10.39 -23.96
N LEU A 360 11.76 -10.26 -22.65
CA LEU A 360 13.10 -10.18 -22.06
C LEU A 360 13.88 -11.49 -22.19
N VAL A 361 13.25 -12.62 -21.91
CA VAL A 361 13.90 -13.95 -21.97
C VAL A 361 14.14 -14.39 -23.41
N GLU A 362 13.18 -14.16 -24.33
CA GLU A 362 13.31 -14.52 -25.72
C GLU A 362 14.34 -13.67 -26.48
N SER A 363 14.61 -12.46 -26.01
CA SER A 363 15.58 -11.52 -26.60
C SER A 363 16.94 -11.51 -25.90
N GLY A 364 17.20 -12.45 -24.99
CA GLY A 364 18.49 -12.63 -24.34
C GLY A 364 18.84 -11.62 -23.25
N PHE A 365 17.87 -10.91 -22.66
CA PHE A 365 18.12 -9.97 -21.54
C PHE A 365 18.06 -10.65 -20.17
N ARG A 366 17.31 -11.76 -20.05
CA ARG A 366 17.18 -12.51 -18.78
C ARG A 366 17.19 -14.02 -19.05
N LEU A 367 17.71 -14.78 -18.07
CA LEU A 367 17.59 -16.23 -18.05
C LEU A 367 16.14 -16.67 -17.85
N PRO A 368 15.76 -17.90 -18.25
CA PRO A 368 14.42 -18.45 -17.98
C PRO A 368 14.02 -18.45 -16.50
N SER A 369 14.96 -18.43 -15.56
CA SER A 369 14.70 -18.29 -14.12
C SER A 369 13.92 -17.03 -13.75
N ALA A 370 14.03 -15.95 -14.56
CA ALA A 370 13.25 -14.73 -14.37
C ALA A 370 11.73 -14.98 -14.41
N TYR A 371 11.27 -16.04 -15.07
CA TYR A 371 9.85 -16.42 -15.06
C TYR A 371 9.34 -16.84 -13.68
N ASP A 372 10.23 -17.34 -12.82
CA ASP A 372 9.90 -17.89 -11.52
C ASP A 372 9.86 -16.81 -10.42
N ASN A 373 10.39 -15.61 -10.69
CA ASN A 373 10.14 -14.39 -9.91
C ASN A 373 8.84 -13.73 -10.38
N ARG A 374 7.71 -14.19 -9.92
CA ARG A 374 6.38 -13.85 -10.43
C ARG A 374 5.35 -13.69 -9.33
N PRO A 375 4.21 -13.04 -9.58
CA PRO A 375 3.08 -13.17 -8.69
C PRO A 375 2.51 -14.60 -8.73
N LEU A 376 1.77 -14.96 -7.70
CA LEU A 376 1.04 -16.23 -7.68
C LEU A 376 0.06 -16.31 -8.84
N LEU A 377 -0.11 -17.51 -9.37
CA LEU A 377 -1.30 -17.85 -10.14
C LEU A 377 -2.52 -17.74 -9.22
N PHE A 378 -3.69 -17.46 -9.79
CA PHE A 378 -4.90 -17.31 -8.99
C PHE A 378 -5.23 -18.58 -8.19
N GLU A 379 -5.06 -19.75 -8.77
CA GLU A 379 -5.24 -21.05 -8.12
C GLU A 379 -4.21 -21.32 -7.02
N GLU A 380 -2.99 -20.78 -7.15
CA GLU A 380 -1.97 -20.85 -6.10
C GLU A 380 -2.33 -19.94 -4.93
N PHE A 381 -2.86 -18.75 -5.21
CA PHE A 381 -3.40 -17.85 -4.20
C PHE A 381 -4.55 -18.50 -3.43
N GLU A 382 -5.54 -19.09 -4.13
CA GLU A 382 -6.68 -19.76 -3.52
C GLU A 382 -6.30 -20.94 -2.60
N LYS A 383 -5.19 -21.60 -2.89
CA LYS A 383 -4.67 -22.70 -2.06
C LYS A 383 -4.01 -22.23 -0.78
N ARG A 384 -3.44 -20.99 -0.79
CA ARG A 384 -2.72 -20.44 0.37
C ARG A 384 -3.61 -19.69 1.34
N ILE A 385 -4.73 -19.14 0.86
CA ILE A 385 -5.70 -18.49 1.74
C ILE A 385 -6.61 -19.52 2.39
N GLY A 386 -6.83 -19.34 3.68
CA GLY A 386 -7.78 -20.14 4.47
C GLY A 386 -9.19 -19.53 4.44
N GLN A 387 -9.69 -19.14 5.61
CA GLN A 387 -10.97 -18.49 5.76
C GLN A 387 -10.92 -17.06 5.23
N THR A 388 -11.89 -16.71 4.37
CA THR A 388 -11.90 -15.43 3.67
C THR A 388 -13.23 -14.71 3.85
N ILE A 389 -13.16 -13.41 4.18
CA ILE A 389 -14.32 -12.51 4.17
C ILE A 389 -14.13 -11.52 3.02
N PHE A 390 -14.98 -11.61 2.02
CA PHE A 390 -15.07 -10.66 0.92
C PHE A 390 -15.89 -9.45 1.36
N VAL A 391 -15.31 -8.27 1.32
CA VAL A 391 -15.96 -7.03 1.74
C VAL A 391 -16.25 -6.19 0.50
N SER A 392 -17.51 -5.92 0.21
CA SER A 392 -17.90 -5.14 -0.97
C SER A 392 -19.34 -4.62 -0.85
N ALA A 393 -19.60 -3.45 -1.47
CA ALA A 393 -20.97 -2.98 -1.70
C ALA A 393 -21.64 -3.66 -2.92
N THR A 394 -20.83 -4.24 -3.81
CA THR A 394 -21.24 -4.84 -5.09
C THR A 394 -20.41 -6.09 -5.39
N PRO A 395 -20.54 -7.18 -4.59
CA PRO A 395 -19.76 -8.40 -4.80
C PRO A 395 -19.92 -8.94 -6.22
N GLY A 396 -18.82 -9.41 -6.82
CA GLY A 396 -18.80 -9.99 -8.16
C GLY A 396 -19.37 -11.42 -8.22
N PRO A 397 -19.42 -12.01 -9.44
CA PRO A 397 -19.88 -13.40 -9.60
C PRO A 397 -19.02 -14.41 -8.83
N TYR A 398 -17.69 -14.22 -8.83
CA TYR A 398 -16.77 -15.13 -8.15
C TYR A 398 -17.07 -15.25 -6.64
N GLU A 399 -17.25 -14.12 -5.96
CA GLU A 399 -17.52 -14.09 -4.53
C GLU A 399 -18.90 -14.72 -4.23
N ARG A 400 -19.90 -14.41 -5.06
CA ARG A 400 -21.27 -14.92 -4.90
C ARG A 400 -21.37 -16.44 -5.10
N GLU A 401 -20.61 -16.99 -6.04
CA GLU A 401 -20.57 -18.43 -6.32
C GLU A 401 -19.91 -19.24 -5.19
N ARG A 402 -18.93 -18.63 -4.50
CA ARG A 402 -18.15 -19.31 -3.45
C ARG A 402 -18.69 -19.10 -2.06
N ALA A 403 -19.34 -18.00 -1.80
CA ALA A 403 -19.76 -17.63 -0.46
C ALA A 403 -20.74 -18.64 0.13
N GLN A 404 -20.38 -19.17 1.28
CA GLN A 404 -21.25 -20.03 2.09
C GLN A 404 -22.23 -19.21 2.93
N GLN A 405 -21.91 -17.92 3.15
CA GLN A 405 -22.74 -16.96 3.87
C GLN A 405 -22.61 -15.57 3.24
N VAL A 406 -23.74 -14.87 3.12
CA VAL A 406 -23.81 -13.45 2.73
C VAL A 406 -24.46 -12.69 3.87
N VAL A 407 -23.75 -11.70 4.38
CA VAL A 407 -24.20 -10.84 5.48
C VAL A 407 -24.38 -9.42 4.96
N GLU A 408 -25.59 -8.89 5.01
CA GLU A 408 -25.90 -7.52 4.59
C GLU A 408 -25.64 -6.51 5.72
N GLN A 409 -25.07 -5.38 5.35
CA GLN A 409 -24.87 -4.23 6.23
C GLN A 409 -25.27 -2.96 5.47
N ILE A 410 -26.55 -2.65 5.46
CA ILE A 410 -27.17 -1.61 4.66
C ILE A 410 -27.35 -0.32 5.48
N ILE A 411 -27.68 -0.46 6.75
CA ILE A 411 -27.99 0.68 7.62
C ILE A 411 -26.71 1.50 7.92
N ARG A 412 -26.77 2.79 7.62
CA ARG A 412 -25.74 3.76 8.01
C ARG A 412 -26.05 4.29 9.40
N PRO A 413 -25.10 4.23 10.34
CA PRO A 413 -25.29 4.80 11.70
C PRO A 413 -25.64 6.30 11.70
N THR A 414 -25.21 7.03 10.68
CA THR A 414 -25.49 8.47 10.51
C THR A 414 -26.91 8.79 10.07
N GLY A 415 -27.71 7.77 9.74
CA GLY A 415 -29.06 7.94 9.20
C GLY A 415 -29.12 8.40 7.73
N LEU A 416 -27.99 8.60 7.06
CA LEU A 416 -27.94 9.08 5.68
C LEU A 416 -28.60 8.09 4.71
N LEU A 417 -29.51 8.61 3.90
CA LEU A 417 -30.21 7.84 2.89
C LEU A 417 -29.36 7.61 1.65
N ASP A 418 -29.65 6.54 0.89
CA ASP A 418 -29.19 6.46 -0.48
C ASP A 418 -29.82 7.61 -1.30
N PRO A 419 -29.08 8.18 -2.29
CA PRO A 419 -29.56 9.35 -3.02
C PRO A 419 -30.81 9.02 -3.85
N GLU A 420 -31.63 10.03 -4.09
CA GLU A 420 -32.69 9.95 -5.08
C GLU A 420 -32.08 9.81 -6.47
N VAL A 421 -32.57 8.83 -7.25
CA VAL A 421 -32.10 8.61 -8.63
C VAL A 421 -33.17 9.00 -9.63
N ILE A 422 -32.88 9.98 -10.46
CA ILE A 422 -33.82 10.58 -11.42
C ILE A 422 -33.35 10.25 -12.84
N LEU A 423 -34.24 9.67 -13.65
CA LEU A 423 -34.00 9.47 -15.09
C LEU A 423 -34.47 10.70 -15.85
N ARG A 424 -33.62 11.25 -16.72
CA ARG A 424 -33.95 12.36 -17.62
C ARG A 424 -33.52 12.04 -19.05
N PRO A 425 -34.17 12.65 -20.08
CA PRO A 425 -33.80 12.45 -21.48
C PRO A 425 -32.34 12.80 -21.77
N ALA A 426 -31.68 12.05 -22.66
CA ALA A 426 -30.34 12.38 -23.14
C ALA A 426 -30.38 13.62 -24.08
N THR A 427 -31.50 13.83 -24.77
CA THR A 427 -31.71 15.02 -25.59
C THR A 427 -31.74 16.28 -24.71
N GLY A 428 -30.85 17.24 -24.97
CA GLY A 428 -30.72 18.46 -24.15
C GLY A 428 -30.02 18.26 -22.80
N GLN A 429 -29.39 17.12 -22.58
CA GLN A 429 -28.73 16.78 -21.31
C GLN A 429 -27.73 17.82 -20.83
N ILE A 430 -27.02 18.50 -21.73
CA ILE A 430 -25.98 19.46 -21.34
C ILE A 430 -26.61 20.75 -20.79
N ASP A 431 -27.68 21.27 -21.43
CA ASP A 431 -28.36 22.47 -20.95
C ASP A 431 -29.05 22.24 -19.62
N ASP A 432 -29.70 21.09 -19.46
CA ASP A 432 -30.30 20.66 -18.18
C ASP A 432 -29.24 20.50 -17.09
N LEU A 433 -28.11 19.85 -17.41
CA LEU A 433 -26.98 19.69 -16.50
C LEU A 433 -26.43 21.05 -16.01
N VAL A 434 -26.26 22.03 -16.89
CA VAL A 434 -25.79 23.37 -16.51
C VAL A 434 -26.77 24.03 -15.53
N GLY A 435 -28.07 23.87 -15.76
CA GLY A 435 -29.11 24.35 -14.83
C GLY A 435 -29.00 23.70 -13.45
N GLU A 436 -28.77 22.40 -13.40
CA GLU A 436 -28.62 21.67 -12.14
C GLU A 436 -27.29 21.98 -11.42
N ILE A 437 -26.19 22.14 -12.17
CA ILE A 437 -24.89 22.57 -11.60
C ILE A 437 -25.06 23.90 -10.88
N ARG A 438 -25.68 24.92 -11.51
CA ARG A 438 -25.87 26.22 -10.88
C ARG A 438 -26.66 26.16 -9.58
N LYS A 439 -27.73 25.37 -9.52
CA LYS A 439 -28.54 25.18 -8.30
C LYS A 439 -27.74 24.57 -7.15
N VAL A 440 -26.80 23.69 -7.44
CA VAL A 440 -25.96 23.01 -6.45
C VAL A 440 -24.81 23.92 -5.99
N THR A 441 -24.16 24.59 -6.93
CA THR A 441 -23.03 25.48 -6.63
C THR A 441 -23.44 26.74 -5.88
N GLU A 442 -24.68 27.26 -6.12
CA GLU A 442 -25.27 28.34 -5.32
C GLU A 442 -25.39 27.98 -3.84
N LYS A 443 -25.53 26.70 -3.49
CA LYS A 443 -25.54 26.22 -2.10
C LYS A 443 -24.14 25.96 -1.54
N GLY A 444 -23.09 26.15 -2.32
CA GLY A 444 -21.71 25.85 -1.94
C GLY A 444 -21.37 24.37 -1.96
N GLU A 445 -22.17 23.53 -2.63
CA GLU A 445 -21.98 22.10 -2.76
C GLU A 445 -21.28 21.71 -4.08
N ARG A 446 -20.86 20.45 -4.22
CA ARG A 446 -20.03 19.97 -5.33
C ARG A 446 -20.79 19.03 -6.23
N VAL A 447 -20.34 18.97 -7.50
CA VAL A 447 -20.94 18.15 -8.55
C VAL A 447 -19.90 17.21 -9.17
N LEU A 448 -20.27 15.94 -9.36
CA LEU A 448 -19.51 14.98 -10.16
C LEU A 448 -20.26 14.72 -11.48
N VAL A 449 -19.55 14.73 -12.60
CA VAL A 449 -20.12 14.43 -13.92
C VAL A 449 -19.33 13.31 -14.56
N THR A 450 -20.01 12.20 -14.94
CA THR A 450 -19.37 11.07 -15.62
C THR A 450 -19.75 11.03 -17.09
N THR A 451 -18.73 10.88 -17.95
CA THR A 451 -18.85 10.75 -19.41
C THR A 451 -18.39 9.39 -19.89
N LEU A 452 -18.58 9.06 -21.17
CA LEU A 452 -18.14 7.80 -21.76
C LEU A 452 -16.72 7.86 -22.35
N THR A 453 -16.26 9.02 -22.80
CA THR A 453 -14.98 9.17 -23.49
C THR A 453 -14.16 10.36 -22.99
N LYS A 454 -12.83 10.29 -23.14
CA LYS A 454 -11.90 11.40 -22.83
C LYS A 454 -12.30 12.67 -23.58
N ARG A 455 -12.54 12.56 -24.89
CA ARG A 455 -12.91 13.69 -25.74
C ARG A 455 -14.20 14.39 -25.27
N MET A 456 -15.20 13.59 -24.85
CA MET A 456 -16.45 14.17 -24.33
C MET A 456 -16.21 14.90 -23.00
N ALA A 457 -15.39 14.34 -22.11
CA ALA A 457 -15.06 14.98 -20.84
C ALA A 457 -14.30 16.29 -21.05
N GLU A 458 -13.32 16.31 -21.94
CA GLU A 458 -12.55 17.51 -22.32
C GLU A 458 -13.44 18.59 -22.91
N SER A 459 -14.24 18.24 -23.93
CA SER A 459 -15.17 19.18 -24.58
C SER A 459 -16.21 19.75 -23.60
N LEU A 460 -16.74 18.91 -22.70
CA LEU A 460 -17.67 19.37 -21.67
C LEU A 460 -16.98 20.29 -20.65
N THR A 461 -15.75 19.98 -20.26
CA THR A 461 -15.00 20.83 -19.33
C THR A 461 -14.73 22.19 -19.92
N ASP A 462 -14.35 22.28 -21.21
CA ASP A 462 -14.11 23.55 -21.87
C ASP A 462 -15.41 24.37 -22.05
N TYR A 463 -16.50 23.70 -22.41
CA TYR A 463 -17.82 24.35 -22.50
C TYR A 463 -18.28 24.89 -21.14
N LEU A 464 -18.09 24.17 -20.06
CA LEU A 464 -18.46 24.64 -18.71
C LEU A 464 -17.59 25.83 -18.27
N LYS A 465 -16.31 25.86 -18.64
CA LYS A 465 -15.42 27.03 -18.40
C LYS A 465 -15.89 28.27 -19.15
N GLU A 466 -16.35 28.11 -20.39
CA GLU A 466 -16.91 29.23 -21.17
C GLU A 466 -18.17 29.83 -20.52
N LEU A 467 -18.86 29.07 -19.69
CA LEU A 467 -20.02 29.50 -18.89
C LEU A 467 -19.67 30.00 -17.48
N ASP A 468 -18.39 30.29 -17.22
CA ASP A 468 -17.85 30.75 -15.95
C ASP A 468 -18.08 29.76 -14.78
N ILE A 469 -18.21 28.45 -15.05
CA ILE A 469 -18.30 27.41 -14.04
C ILE A 469 -16.90 26.95 -13.69
N LYS A 470 -16.59 26.92 -12.39
CA LYS A 470 -15.32 26.40 -11.88
C LYS A 470 -15.27 24.89 -12.01
N VAL A 471 -14.66 24.40 -13.06
CA VAL A 471 -14.63 22.97 -13.42
C VAL A 471 -13.20 22.47 -13.63
N ARG A 472 -12.95 21.23 -13.22
CA ARG A 472 -11.73 20.48 -13.57
C ARG A 472 -12.07 19.15 -14.22
N TYR A 473 -11.12 18.64 -15.01
CA TYR A 473 -11.21 17.33 -15.65
C TYR A 473 -10.23 16.36 -15.01
N LEU A 474 -10.72 15.16 -14.68
CA LEU A 474 -9.92 14.05 -14.20
C LEU A 474 -9.70 13.03 -15.32
N HIS A 475 -8.50 13.03 -15.91
CA HIS A 475 -8.14 12.09 -16.97
C HIS A 475 -7.39 10.85 -16.41
N SER A 476 -7.29 9.79 -17.23
CA SER A 476 -6.72 8.49 -16.81
C SER A 476 -5.21 8.54 -16.55
N ASP A 477 -4.52 9.54 -17.11
CA ASP A 477 -3.06 9.61 -17.14
C ASP A 477 -2.49 10.44 -15.96
N ILE A 478 -3.39 10.98 -15.11
CA ILE A 478 -3.02 11.72 -13.90
C ILE A 478 -2.41 10.76 -12.87
N GLN A 479 -1.25 11.14 -12.34
CA GLN A 479 -0.57 10.39 -11.28
C GLN A 479 -1.37 10.38 -9.97
N THR A 480 -1.13 9.40 -9.13
CA THR A 480 -1.90 9.20 -7.89
C THR A 480 -1.88 10.43 -6.97
N ILE A 481 -0.73 11.09 -6.84
CA ILE A 481 -0.58 12.29 -5.98
C ILE A 481 -1.42 13.44 -6.54
N GLU A 482 -1.26 13.76 -7.80
CA GLU A 482 -2.00 14.84 -8.48
C GLU A 482 -3.53 14.60 -8.42
N ARG A 483 -3.96 13.34 -8.55
CA ARG A 483 -5.37 12.96 -8.37
C ARG A 483 -5.88 13.30 -6.97
N MET A 484 -5.07 13.03 -5.94
CA MET A 484 -5.45 13.31 -4.55
C MET A 484 -5.52 14.82 -4.27
N GLU A 485 -4.62 15.60 -4.88
CA GLU A 485 -4.67 17.06 -4.81
C GLU A 485 -5.94 17.61 -5.47
N LEU A 486 -6.30 17.11 -6.66
CA LEU A 486 -7.56 17.48 -7.32
C LEU A 486 -8.79 17.21 -6.45
N LEU A 487 -8.84 16.07 -5.77
CA LEU A 487 -9.97 15.74 -4.90
C LEU A 487 -9.98 16.59 -3.63
N ARG A 488 -8.83 16.91 -3.08
CA ARG A 488 -8.70 17.86 -1.98
C ARG A 488 -9.18 19.26 -2.39
N ASP A 489 -8.76 19.74 -3.54
CA ASP A 489 -9.16 21.04 -4.09
C ASP A 489 -10.68 21.11 -4.32
N LEU A 490 -11.31 20.03 -4.83
CA LEU A 490 -12.75 19.89 -4.92
C LEU A 490 -13.43 20.05 -3.56
N ARG A 491 -12.92 19.37 -2.54
CA ARG A 491 -13.45 19.45 -1.17
C ARG A 491 -13.27 20.84 -0.56
N LEU A 492 -12.13 21.49 -0.80
CA LEU A 492 -11.86 22.86 -0.34
C LEU A 492 -12.69 23.91 -1.06
N GLY A 493 -13.23 23.60 -2.25
CA GLY A 493 -14.03 24.52 -3.05
C GLY A 493 -13.23 25.44 -3.95
N GLU A 494 -12.00 25.06 -4.28
CA GLU A 494 -11.20 25.73 -5.30
C GLU A 494 -11.90 25.65 -6.67
N PHE A 495 -12.67 24.58 -6.88
CA PHE A 495 -13.59 24.40 -7.99
C PHE A 495 -14.83 23.60 -7.57
N ASP A 496 -15.90 23.67 -8.35
CA ASP A 496 -17.22 23.17 -7.97
C ASP A 496 -17.63 21.89 -8.69
N VAL A 497 -17.10 21.66 -9.90
CA VAL A 497 -17.48 20.55 -10.78
C VAL A 497 -16.26 19.72 -11.16
N LEU A 498 -16.34 18.41 -10.96
CA LEU A 498 -15.34 17.47 -11.45
C LEU A 498 -15.95 16.59 -12.54
N VAL A 499 -15.36 16.66 -13.74
CA VAL A 499 -15.75 15.86 -14.91
C VAL A 499 -14.76 14.75 -15.13
N GLY A 500 -15.19 13.56 -15.50
CA GLY A 500 -14.30 12.46 -15.87
C GLY A 500 -15.03 11.25 -16.43
N ILE A 501 -14.26 10.24 -16.89
CA ILE A 501 -14.83 9.00 -17.44
C ILE A 501 -15.14 8.02 -16.32
N ASN A 502 -14.13 7.75 -15.51
CA ASN A 502 -14.20 6.86 -14.36
C ASN A 502 -13.71 7.62 -13.12
N LEU A 503 -14.57 8.51 -12.62
CA LEU A 503 -14.25 9.33 -11.44
C LEU A 503 -14.07 8.50 -10.17
N LEU A 504 -14.36 7.20 -10.23
CA LEU A 504 -14.82 6.44 -9.09
C LEU A 504 -14.01 5.19 -8.88
N ARG A 505 -12.69 5.35 -8.85
CA ARG A 505 -11.90 4.34 -8.16
C ARG A 505 -12.21 4.47 -6.67
N GLU A 506 -12.38 3.35 -6.01
CA GLU A 506 -12.84 3.13 -4.64
C GLU A 506 -11.99 3.91 -3.62
N GLY A 507 -12.53 4.14 -2.44
CA GLY A 507 -11.81 4.77 -1.33
C GLY A 507 -11.96 6.30 -1.21
N LEU A 508 -12.83 6.95 -2.02
CA LEU A 508 -13.04 8.40 -1.93
C LEU A 508 -14.24 8.75 -1.06
N ASP A 509 -13.98 9.56 -0.04
CA ASP A 509 -14.97 10.17 0.83
C ASP A 509 -15.18 11.63 0.45
N LEU A 510 -16.32 11.93 -0.19
CA LEU A 510 -16.66 13.26 -0.70
C LEU A 510 -18.04 13.71 -0.16
N PRO A 511 -18.14 14.04 1.13
CA PRO A 511 -19.42 14.44 1.73
C PRO A 511 -19.97 15.78 1.17
N GLU A 512 -19.15 16.55 0.49
CA GLU A 512 -19.53 17.82 -0.14
C GLU A 512 -20.26 17.62 -1.48
N VAL A 513 -20.26 16.40 -2.04
CA VAL A 513 -20.91 16.09 -3.32
C VAL A 513 -22.41 15.87 -3.12
N ALA A 514 -23.22 16.82 -3.62
CA ALA A 514 -24.67 16.74 -3.58
C ALA A 514 -25.31 16.27 -4.91
N LEU A 515 -24.60 16.39 -6.02
CA LEU A 515 -25.10 15.93 -7.31
C LEU A 515 -24.08 15.05 -8.03
N VAL A 516 -24.56 13.91 -8.49
CA VAL A 516 -23.84 13.06 -9.43
C VAL A 516 -24.64 12.99 -10.74
N ALA A 517 -24.06 13.42 -11.85
CA ALA A 517 -24.68 13.37 -13.17
C ALA A 517 -23.99 12.31 -14.04
N ILE A 518 -24.76 11.41 -14.59
CA ILE A 518 -24.28 10.33 -15.46
C ILE A 518 -24.82 10.56 -16.85
N LEU A 519 -23.96 11.05 -17.75
CA LEU A 519 -24.33 11.32 -19.15
C LEU A 519 -24.37 10.00 -19.94
N ASP A 520 -25.28 9.93 -20.91
CA ASP A 520 -25.46 8.74 -21.76
C ASP A 520 -25.53 7.45 -20.93
N ALA A 521 -26.37 7.44 -19.90
CA ALA A 521 -26.50 6.32 -18.97
C ALA A 521 -27.09 5.07 -19.61
N ASP A 522 -27.81 5.22 -20.73
CA ASP A 522 -28.42 4.16 -21.53
C ASP A 522 -27.46 3.47 -22.52
N LYS A 523 -26.23 3.95 -22.66
CA LYS A 523 -25.21 3.31 -23.50
C LYS A 523 -24.56 2.17 -22.73
N GLU A 524 -25.14 0.98 -22.82
CA GLU A 524 -24.64 -0.19 -22.11
C GLU A 524 -23.16 -0.49 -22.41
N GLY A 525 -22.43 -0.91 -21.38
CA GLY A 525 -21.02 -1.24 -21.42
C GLY A 525 -20.40 -1.28 -20.04
N PHE A 526 -19.10 -1.53 -19.95
CA PHE A 526 -18.39 -1.67 -18.68
C PHE A 526 -18.62 -0.47 -17.75
N LEU A 527 -18.61 0.77 -18.28
CA LEU A 527 -18.81 1.99 -17.48
C LEU A 527 -20.27 2.27 -17.08
N ARG A 528 -21.22 1.52 -17.62
CA ARG A 528 -22.66 1.63 -17.35
C ARG A 528 -23.27 0.31 -16.92
N SER A 529 -22.45 -0.63 -16.47
CA SER A 529 -22.90 -1.87 -15.82
C SER A 529 -23.62 -1.56 -14.49
N GLU A 530 -24.46 -2.47 -14.02
CA GLU A 530 -25.12 -2.38 -12.72
C GLU A 530 -24.15 -2.01 -11.59
N THR A 531 -23.03 -2.73 -11.48
CA THR A 531 -21.99 -2.48 -10.48
C THR A 531 -21.43 -1.05 -10.57
N SER A 532 -21.09 -0.60 -11.79
CA SER A 532 -20.55 0.74 -12.02
C SER A 532 -21.57 1.83 -11.66
N LEU A 533 -22.84 1.63 -12.02
CA LEU A 533 -23.92 2.56 -11.68
C LEU A 533 -24.15 2.63 -10.18
N VAL A 534 -24.29 1.50 -9.47
CA VAL A 534 -24.48 1.47 -8.01
C VAL A 534 -23.34 2.18 -7.28
N GLN A 535 -22.11 1.97 -7.71
CA GLN A 535 -20.96 2.65 -7.10
C GLN A 535 -20.95 4.16 -7.36
N THR A 536 -21.28 4.57 -8.59
CA THR A 536 -21.37 5.98 -8.96
C THR A 536 -22.48 6.67 -8.19
N ILE A 537 -23.63 6.06 -8.10
CA ILE A 537 -24.78 6.52 -7.29
C ILE A 537 -24.38 6.67 -5.83
N GLY A 538 -23.65 5.71 -5.28
CA GLY A 538 -23.18 5.72 -3.89
C GLY A 538 -22.27 6.89 -3.51
N ARG A 539 -21.72 7.65 -4.48
CA ARG A 539 -20.88 8.83 -4.21
C ARG A 539 -21.68 10.01 -3.65
N ALA A 540 -22.96 10.13 -4.03
CA ALA A 540 -23.84 11.14 -3.45
C ALA A 540 -24.48 10.71 -2.11
N ALA A 541 -24.29 9.47 -1.66
CA ALA A 541 -24.92 8.91 -0.45
C ALA A 541 -24.34 9.44 0.88
N ARG A 542 -23.34 10.32 0.84
CA ARG A 542 -22.73 10.94 2.02
C ARG A 542 -23.20 12.37 2.28
N ASN A 543 -24.03 12.89 1.40
CA ASN A 543 -24.66 14.20 1.53
C ASN A 543 -26.15 14.02 1.79
N VAL A 544 -26.70 14.79 2.72
CA VAL A 544 -28.14 14.77 3.05
C VAL A 544 -28.99 15.17 1.85
N ASP A 545 -28.53 16.15 1.05
CA ASP A 545 -29.17 16.61 -0.19
C ASP A 545 -28.74 15.81 -1.43
N GLY A 546 -28.09 14.65 -1.22
CA GLY A 546 -27.53 13.81 -2.27
C GLY A 546 -28.56 13.34 -3.29
N ARG A 547 -28.33 13.61 -4.59
CA ARG A 547 -29.16 13.14 -5.69
C ARG A 547 -28.32 12.75 -6.90
N VAL A 548 -28.92 11.90 -7.74
CA VAL A 548 -28.27 11.40 -8.96
C VAL A 548 -29.19 11.60 -10.16
N ILE A 549 -28.64 12.11 -11.23
CA ILE A 549 -29.35 12.23 -12.52
C ILE A 549 -28.71 11.27 -13.51
N LEU A 550 -29.50 10.34 -14.03
CA LEU A 550 -29.17 9.48 -15.15
C LEU A 550 -29.74 10.10 -16.41
N TYR A 551 -28.89 10.51 -17.34
CA TYR A 551 -29.33 11.01 -18.64
C TYR A 551 -29.35 9.85 -19.64
N GLY A 552 -30.54 9.51 -20.15
CA GLY A 552 -30.72 8.41 -21.09
C GLY A 552 -32.14 8.44 -21.67
N ASP A 553 -32.29 8.02 -22.92
CA ASP A 553 -33.60 7.99 -23.60
C ASP A 553 -34.32 6.66 -23.37
N GLN A 554 -33.59 5.63 -22.90
CA GLN A 554 -34.13 4.30 -22.60
C GLN A 554 -33.69 3.83 -21.21
N LEU A 555 -34.59 3.16 -20.51
CA LEU A 555 -34.24 2.49 -19.25
C LEU A 555 -33.65 1.10 -19.57
N THR A 556 -32.32 0.95 -19.41
CA THR A 556 -31.65 -0.32 -19.62
C THR A 556 -31.81 -1.27 -18.42
N GLU A 557 -31.51 -2.55 -18.61
CA GLU A 557 -31.56 -3.55 -17.53
C GLU A 557 -30.62 -3.18 -16.37
N SER A 558 -29.39 -2.73 -16.69
CA SER A 558 -28.40 -2.28 -15.70
C SER A 558 -28.90 -1.07 -14.90
N MET A 559 -29.51 -0.10 -15.55
CA MET A 559 -30.11 1.07 -14.88
C MET A 559 -31.27 0.65 -13.97
N ALA A 560 -32.18 -0.19 -14.48
CA ALA A 560 -33.35 -0.66 -13.72
C ALA A 560 -32.91 -1.39 -12.44
N LYS A 561 -31.91 -2.27 -12.52
CA LYS A 561 -31.37 -2.99 -11.36
C LYS A 561 -30.71 -2.03 -10.37
N ALA A 562 -29.86 -1.12 -10.83
CA ALA A 562 -29.20 -0.15 -9.98
C ALA A 562 -30.19 0.78 -9.25
N MET A 563 -31.22 1.26 -9.95
CA MET A 563 -32.28 2.09 -9.36
C MET A 563 -33.13 1.29 -8.36
N SER A 564 -33.50 0.05 -8.68
CA SER A 564 -34.26 -0.82 -7.79
C SER A 564 -33.50 -1.08 -6.49
N GLU A 565 -32.21 -1.43 -6.58
CA GLU A 565 -31.38 -1.69 -5.39
C GLU A 565 -31.18 -0.42 -4.55
N THR A 566 -30.94 0.72 -5.17
CA THR A 566 -30.83 2.01 -4.48
C THR A 566 -32.10 2.36 -3.75
N ASN A 567 -33.27 2.19 -4.38
CA ASN A 567 -34.55 2.45 -3.76
C ASN A 567 -34.85 1.46 -2.61
N ARG A 568 -34.49 0.19 -2.75
CA ARG A 568 -34.61 -0.81 -1.66
C ARG A 568 -33.82 -0.37 -0.44
N ARG A 569 -32.54 0.00 -0.63
CA ARG A 569 -31.65 0.46 0.45
C ARG A 569 -32.17 1.74 1.09
N ARG A 570 -32.64 2.68 0.30
CA ARG A 570 -33.25 3.92 0.77
C ARG A 570 -34.45 3.66 1.66
N ALA A 571 -35.38 2.83 1.23
CA ALA A 571 -36.57 2.49 2.02
C ALA A 571 -36.25 1.80 3.35
N LEU A 572 -35.27 0.89 3.37
CA LEU A 572 -34.79 0.26 4.61
C LEU A 572 -34.21 1.26 5.58
N GLN A 573 -33.40 2.20 5.09
CA GLN A 573 -32.79 3.25 5.91
C GLN A 573 -33.86 4.24 6.43
N GLU A 574 -34.82 4.64 5.62
CA GLU A 574 -35.93 5.52 6.01
C GLU A 574 -36.77 4.89 7.13
N GLU A 575 -37.11 3.60 7.00
CA GLU A 575 -37.86 2.90 8.04
C GLU A 575 -37.04 2.76 9.32
N TYR A 576 -35.76 2.44 9.23
CA TYR A 576 -34.87 2.37 10.38
C TYR A 576 -34.78 3.74 11.10
N ASN A 577 -34.60 4.83 10.35
CA ASN A 577 -34.56 6.19 10.90
C ASN A 577 -35.86 6.55 11.61
N ARG A 578 -37.00 6.23 10.98
CA ARG A 578 -38.33 6.48 11.54
C ARG A 578 -38.55 5.76 12.87
N VAL A 579 -38.19 4.48 12.93
CA VAL A 579 -38.37 3.63 14.13
C VAL A 579 -37.47 4.10 15.28
N ASN A 580 -36.23 4.51 14.95
CA ASN A 580 -35.22 4.88 15.96
C ASN A 580 -35.15 6.39 16.21
N GLY A 581 -35.99 7.22 15.56
CA GLY A 581 -36.00 8.67 15.74
C GLY A 581 -34.71 9.36 15.29
N ILE A 582 -34.03 8.81 14.27
CA ILE A 582 -32.74 9.33 13.77
C ILE A 582 -32.99 10.38 12.69
N THR A 583 -32.37 11.54 12.85
CA THR A 583 -32.33 12.58 11.81
C THR A 583 -31.03 12.42 11.03
N PRO A 584 -31.08 12.31 9.68
CA PRO A 584 -29.88 12.19 8.85
C PRO A 584 -28.96 13.39 8.99
N GLU A 585 -27.67 13.15 9.21
CA GLU A 585 -26.64 14.20 9.30
C GLU A 585 -25.43 13.89 8.41
N SER A 586 -24.97 14.88 7.63
CA SER A 586 -23.76 14.76 6.85
C SER A 586 -22.54 14.81 7.75
N VAL A 587 -21.72 13.76 7.74
CA VAL A 587 -20.46 13.71 8.51
C VAL A 587 -19.36 14.38 7.71
N ARG A 588 -18.89 15.53 8.15
CA ARG A 588 -17.75 16.23 7.57
C ARG A 588 -16.45 15.79 8.25
N ASN A 589 -15.73 14.89 7.67
CA ASN A 589 -14.38 14.53 8.11
C ASN A 589 -13.38 15.66 7.79
N ALA A 590 -12.42 15.90 8.68
CA ALA A 590 -11.34 16.84 8.43
C ALA A 590 -10.62 16.51 7.10
N ILE A 591 -10.38 17.53 6.29
CA ILE A 591 -9.66 17.40 5.02
C ILE A 591 -8.18 17.23 5.36
N ARG A 592 -7.65 16.03 5.17
CA ARG A 592 -6.25 15.70 5.45
C ARG A 592 -5.47 15.57 4.15
N SER A 593 -4.21 15.96 4.15
CA SER A 593 -3.33 15.71 3.01
C SER A 593 -2.94 14.23 2.96
N VAL A 594 -2.63 13.71 1.77
CA VAL A 594 -2.14 12.33 1.60
C VAL A 594 -0.83 12.13 2.33
N LEU A 595 0.02 13.14 2.33
CA LEU A 595 1.27 13.17 3.09
C LEU A 595 1.01 13.00 4.60
N GLU A 596 -0.09 13.56 5.15
CA GLU A 596 -0.47 13.35 6.54
C GLU A 596 -1.01 11.94 6.81
N ILE A 597 -1.72 11.33 5.84
CA ILE A 597 -2.21 9.95 5.98
C ILE A 597 -1.02 8.98 5.94
N THR A 598 -0.10 9.15 5.00
CA THR A 598 1.13 8.35 4.91
C THR A 598 1.99 8.56 6.15
N ARG A 599 2.20 9.82 6.57
CA ARG A 599 2.96 10.18 7.76
C ARG A 599 2.37 9.62 9.07
N ARG A 600 1.04 9.43 9.19
CA ARG A 600 0.41 8.76 10.34
C ARG A 600 0.54 7.24 10.34
N VAL A 601 0.68 6.64 9.18
CA VAL A 601 1.07 5.22 9.09
C VAL A 601 2.52 5.07 9.59
N GLU A 602 3.34 6.09 9.35
CA GLU A 602 4.73 6.22 9.78
C GLU A 602 4.87 6.55 11.27
N GLU A 603 4.02 7.44 11.79
CA GLU A 603 4.02 7.82 13.20
C GLU A 603 3.26 6.77 14.05
N THR A 604 3.96 5.74 14.50
CA THR A 604 3.66 5.16 15.82
C THR A 604 3.95 6.28 16.82
N ALA A 605 2.90 6.93 17.34
CA ALA A 605 3.05 8.01 18.29
C ALA A 605 4.00 7.59 19.42
N PRO A 606 5.11 8.30 19.65
CA PRO A 606 5.72 8.28 20.96
C PRO A 606 4.63 8.78 21.93
N ALA A 607 4.53 8.15 23.08
CA ALA A 607 3.72 8.67 24.18
C ALA A 607 3.97 10.18 24.24
N ALA A 608 2.89 10.98 24.17
CA ALA A 608 3.01 12.42 24.04
C ALA A 608 3.90 12.93 25.17
N LEU A 609 5.12 13.36 24.79
CA LEU A 609 6.02 14.03 25.72
C LEU A 609 5.27 15.23 26.29
N ASN A 610 5.30 15.38 27.60
CA ASN A 610 4.77 16.60 28.21
C ASN A 610 5.57 17.81 27.72
N GLU A 611 5.04 19.03 27.87
CA GLU A 611 5.69 20.25 27.35
C GLU A 611 7.11 20.46 27.91
N GLU A 612 7.37 20.04 29.14
CA GLU A 612 8.69 20.15 29.78
C GLU A 612 9.69 19.16 29.20
N GLU A 613 9.28 17.91 28.99
CA GLU A 613 10.10 16.87 28.34
C GLU A 613 10.42 17.22 26.88
N ARG A 614 9.43 17.76 26.15
CA ARG A 614 9.62 18.26 24.79
C ARG A 614 10.63 19.42 24.73
N ALA A 615 10.54 20.38 25.66
CA ALA A 615 11.47 21.50 25.73
C ALA A 615 12.88 21.08 26.14
N ALA A 616 13.03 20.08 27.02
CA ALA A 616 14.30 19.50 27.39
C ALA A 616 14.99 18.77 26.21
N LEU A 617 14.22 17.95 25.49
CA LEU A 617 14.69 17.25 24.31
C LEU A 617 15.11 18.21 23.18
N MET A 618 14.35 19.29 22.96
CA MET A 618 14.69 20.32 21.97
C MET A 618 16.03 21.03 22.29
N ARG A 619 16.30 21.34 23.55
CA ARG A 619 17.57 21.94 23.97
C ARG A 619 18.74 20.97 23.77
N GLN A 620 18.56 19.71 24.11
CA GLN A 620 19.58 18.69 23.92
C GLN A 620 19.94 18.51 22.43
N ILE A 621 18.92 18.39 21.55
CA ILE A 621 19.13 18.29 20.09
C ILE A 621 19.81 19.56 19.53
N GLU A 622 19.49 20.75 20.05
CA GLU A 622 20.12 22.01 19.66
C GLU A 622 21.61 22.05 20.04
N ASP A 623 21.95 21.59 21.24
CA ASP A 623 23.32 21.50 21.70
C ASP A 623 24.15 20.48 20.89
N GLU A 624 23.57 19.31 20.58
CA GLU A 624 24.18 18.27 19.75
C GLU A 624 24.35 18.73 18.29
N MET A 625 23.39 19.45 17.73
CA MET A 625 23.47 20.03 16.39
C MET A 625 24.64 21.02 16.29
N ILE A 626 24.81 21.88 17.31
CA ILE A 626 25.90 22.84 17.39
C ILE A 626 27.27 22.12 17.53
N SER A 627 27.33 21.04 18.31
CA SER A 627 28.53 20.21 18.47
C SER A 627 28.92 19.54 17.16
N ALA A 628 27.98 18.87 16.49
CA ALA A 628 28.18 18.24 15.19
C ALA A 628 28.63 19.25 14.11
N ALA A 629 28.08 20.47 14.12
CA ALA A 629 28.50 21.52 13.22
C ALA A 629 29.92 21.99 13.49
N LYS A 630 30.38 22.06 14.75
CA LYS A 630 31.74 22.40 15.14
C LYS A 630 32.75 21.31 14.76
N GLU A 631 32.34 20.06 14.81
CA GLU A 631 33.11 18.87 14.41
C GLU A 631 33.12 18.65 12.89
N LEU A 632 32.48 19.54 12.12
CA LEU A 632 32.34 19.49 10.65
C LEU A 632 31.49 18.30 10.14
N GLU A 633 30.69 17.69 11.00
CA GLU A 633 29.75 16.65 10.68
C GLU A 633 28.44 17.26 10.11
N PHE A 634 28.51 17.87 8.94
CA PHE A 634 27.43 18.71 8.39
C PHE A 634 26.11 17.90 8.10
N GLU A 635 26.22 16.64 7.70
CA GLU A 635 25.05 15.78 7.45
C GLU A 635 24.32 15.44 8.74
N ARG A 636 25.06 15.15 9.80
CA ARG A 636 24.50 14.94 11.15
C ARG A 636 23.85 16.21 11.69
N ALA A 637 24.50 17.33 11.55
CA ALA A 637 23.96 18.63 11.94
C ALA A 637 22.67 18.96 11.16
N ALA A 638 22.58 18.62 9.87
CA ALA A 638 21.39 18.80 9.07
C ALA A 638 20.24 17.90 9.54
N LYS A 639 20.47 16.62 9.83
CA LYS A 639 19.46 15.70 10.38
C LYS A 639 18.94 16.16 11.75
N LEU A 640 19.84 16.65 12.62
CA LEU A 640 19.45 17.20 13.94
C LEU A 640 18.64 18.49 13.80
N ARG A 641 18.99 19.36 12.85
CA ARG A 641 18.20 20.56 12.52
C ARG A 641 16.79 20.20 12.05
N ASP A 642 16.68 19.25 11.13
CA ASP A 642 15.40 18.84 10.58
C ASP A 642 14.52 18.22 11.68
N ARG A 643 15.11 17.45 12.59
CA ARG A 643 14.42 16.91 13.77
C ARG A 643 13.97 18.00 14.75
N LEU A 644 14.77 19.05 14.93
CA LEU A 644 14.42 20.20 15.77
C LEU A 644 13.22 20.96 15.18
N LEU A 645 13.19 21.14 13.85
CA LEU A 645 12.08 21.76 13.12
C LEU A 645 10.78 20.96 13.27
N GLU A 646 10.87 19.63 13.15
CA GLU A 646 9.73 18.74 13.40
C GLU A 646 9.20 18.87 14.82
N LEU A 647 10.05 18.88 15.83
CA LEU A 647 9.66 19.08 17.23
C LEU A 647 9.07 20.48 17.47
N ARG A 648 9.42 21.48 16.67
CA ARG A 648 8.83 22.82 16.69
C ARG A 648 7.50 22.90 15.92
N GLY A 649 7.18 21.90 15.11
CA GLY A 649 6.00 21.90 14.23
C GLY A 649 6.22 22.73 12.95
N GLU A 650 7.49 22.96 12.57
CA GLU A 650 7.89 23.68 11.37
C GLU A 650 8.30 22.69 10.27
N ALA A 651 8.02 23.01 9.01
CA ALA A 651 8.40 22.13 7.90
C ALA A 651 9.94 22.15 7.67
N PRO A 652 10.59 20.99 7.40
CA PRO A 652 12.03 20.95 7.10
C PRO A 652 12.35 21.76 5.85
N MET A 653 13.49 22.47 5.86
CA MET A 653 13.94 23.23 4.70
C MET A 653 14.30 22.28 3.56
N LYS A 654 13.58 22.36 2.43
CA LYS A 654 13.92 21.61 1.23
C LYS A 654 15.34 21.98 0.78
N ASP A 655 16.21 20.99 0.71
CA ASP A 655 17.58 21.17 0.23
C ASP A 655 17.57 21.68 -1.23
N ASP A 656 18.13 22.88 -1.44
CA ASP A 656 18.22 23.59 -2.73
C ASP A 656 19.31 23.02 -3.67
N VAL A 657 19.78 21.79 -3.40
CA VAL A 657 20.87 21.13 -4.15
C VAL A 657 20.41 20.69 -5.55
N GLN A 658 19.15 20.29 -5.71
CA GLN A 658 18.60 19.91 -7.03
C GLN A 658 18.41 21.13 -7.94
N ASN A 659 18.05 22.28 -7.39
CA ASN A 659 17.91 23.54 -8.16
C ASN A 659 19.25 24.10 -8.63
N ARG A 660 20.36 23.87 -7.91
CA ARG A 660 21.71 24.28 -8.35
C ARG A 660 22.24 23.42 -9.50
N ARG A 661 21.91 22.14 -9.59
CA ARG A 661 22.28 21.28 -10.72
C ARG A 661 21.49 21.61 -12.00
N HIS A 662 20.23 22.00 -11.90
CA HIS A 662 19.45 22.45 -13.06
C HIS A 662 19.91 23.80 -13.60
N ARG A 663 20.17 24.79 -12.74
CA ARG A 663 20.70 26.09 -13.13
C ARG A 663 22.13 26.04 -13.72
N ARG A 664 22.94 25.04 -13.30
CA ARG A 664 24.27 24.83 -13.88
C ARG A 664 24.19 24.20 -15.27
N ARG A 665 23.24 23.32 -15.54
CA ARG A 665 22.99 22.72 -16.88
C ARG A 665 22.38 23.72 -17.87
N GLU A 666 21.57 24.65 -17.43
CA GLU A 666 21.03 25.71 -18.29
C GLU A 666 22.08 26.78 -18.64
N ARG A 667 23.02 27.07 -17.75
CA ARG A 667 24.13 27.98 -18.07
C ARG A 667 25.12 27.38 -19.06
N THR A 668 25.38 26.08 -19.03
CA THR A 668 26.28 25.41 -19.99
C THR A 668 25.64 25.32 -21.39
N ARG A 669 24.32 25.18 -21.49
CA ARG A 669 23.60 25.20 -22.79
C ARG A 669 23.47 26.59 -23.43
N LYS A 670 23.61 27.68 -22.68
CA LYS A 670 23.57 29.04 -23.22
C LYS A 670 24.95 29.59 -23.62
N SER A 671 26.03 28.86 -23.40
CA SER A 671 27.38 29.23 -23.83
C SER A 671 27.86 28.50 -25.10
N GLU A 672 26.99 27.65 -25.70
CA GLU A 672 27.26 26.92 -26.96
C GLU A 672 26.33 27.35 -28.12
N HIS A 673 25.69 28.51 -28.00
CA HIS A 673 24.99 29.16 -29.12
C HIS A 673 25.50 30.58 -29.34
#